data_9b5a0515b10ff04143f9a3d3b2e3d754
#
_entry.id   9b5a0515b10ff04143f9a3d3b2e3d754
#
_cell.length_a   1.000
_cell.length_b   1.000
_cell.length_c   1.000
_cell.angle_alpha   90.00
_cell.angle_beta   90.00
_cell.angle_gamma   90.00
#
_symmetry.space_group_name_H-M   'P 1'
#
loop_
_entity.id
_entity.type
_entity.pdbx_description
1 polymer ?
#
loop_
_entity_poly.entity_id
_entity_poly.type
_entity_poly.pdbx_seq_one_letter_code
_entity_poly.pdbx_strand_id
1 'polypeptide(L)'
;NRELSWLLFNKRVLSEARDKQLLLFERLKFLSITASNLDEFFMVRIGSLVDMIHAEYTKKDIAGMSAKEQLDALMEETHKFAALQYSTYNRMLLPQLRANGLNFVEHHEQLTERQAQYVDEYFEENVYPVLTPMAVDSSRPFPLIRNKTLNIGALVAKKGEKDTEIEFATVQVPSVLPRVVRIPAAKEGDTEVAVLLLEEIIERNISKLFLNYNVLCAHPFRITRNADLAIDEDEAEDLLLEIEKQIKKRTWGQAIRLEIEAAADRRLLKILCRELSVRKEDVFEIDGPLDLTFLMKVYGLEGFDGLRAPKYTPAPVPEFDGTDNIFDVIKKGDVLMHHPYQSFVPVVDFIRQASKDPDVLAIKQTLYRVSGNSPIIAALAQAAENGKQVSVLVELKARFDEENNIVWARKLEKAGCHVIYGLVGLKTHSKITLVVRKEEDGIRRYVHLGTGNYNDATAKLYTDIGMMTASEAIGEDATAVFNMLSGYSEPRSWNRLSLAPLWLKDRFLYLIEREKKNAEAGREGHIIAKMNSLCDRDIIVALYEASRAGVRIELIVRGICCLKVGIPGVSENISVRSIVGNFLEHARVFYFENNGNPEFYCSSADWMPRNLERRVEILFPVEAPALKEKLWHILEGQLRDNKKAHILKPDGSYEKADGRGKEPYCAQEVFCKEAQEMSVKKEYRDTRVFIPETHVEME
;
A
#
# COMPACT_ATOMS: atom_id res chain seq x y z
N ASN A 1 10.54 14.46 -12.66
CA ASN A 1 10.84 14.25 -11.24
C ASN A 1 9.97 13.13 -10.67
N ARG A 2 10.54 12.29 -9.84
CA ARG A 2 9.92 11.12 -9.23
C ARG A 2 8.79 11.49 -8.25
N GLU A 3 9.02 12.49 -7.41
CA GLU A 3 8.10 12.87 -6.33
C GLU A 3 6.89 13.62 -6.88
N LEU A 4 7.09 14.48 -7.87
CA LEU A 4 5.99 15.12 -8.60
C LEU A 4 5.15 14.09 -9.36
N SER A 5 5.77 13.07 -9.95
CA SER A 5 5.06 11.96 -10.59
C SER A 5 4.21 11.19 -9.58
N TRP A 6 4.68 11.04 -8.34
CA TRP A 6 3.89 10.41 -7.27
C TRP A 6 2.65 11.24 -6.91
N LEU A 7 2.76 12.57 -6.85
CA LEU A 7 1.59 13.43 -6.64
C LEU A 7 0.56 13.29 -7.77
N LEU A 8 1.02 13.18 -9.02
CA LEU A 8 0.13 12.91 -10.16
C LEU A 8 -0.57 11.53 -10.00
N PHE A 9 0.11 10.53 -9.44
CA PHE A 9 -0.55 9.27 -9.10
C PHE A 9 -1.64 9.48 -8.05
N ASN A 10 -1.36 10.19 -6.96
CA ASN A 10 -2.38 10.45 -5.93
C ASN A 10 -3.55 11.31 -6.45
N LYS A 11 -3.30 12.21 -7.44
CA LYS A 11 -4.36 12.92 -8.18
C LYS A 11 -5.25 11.96 -8.98
N ARG A 12 -4.70 10.89 -9.59
CA ARG A 12 -5.51 9.84 -10.25
C ARG A 12 -6.36 9.06 -9.25
N VAL A 13 -5.84 8.75 -8.07
CA VAL A 13 -6.63 8.15 -6.98
C VAL A 13 -7.76 9.09 -6.54
N LEU A 14 -7.48 10.40 -6.42
CA LEU A 14 -8.49 11.40 -6.09
C LEU A 14 -9.57 11.53 -7.19
N SER A 15 -9.22 11.29 -8.46
CA SER A 15 -10.20 11.32 -9.55
C SER A 15 -11.28 10.26 -9.38
N GLU A 16 -11.00 9.12 -8.75
CA GLU A 16 -12.02 8.11 -8.41
C GLU A 16 -13.03 8.66 -7.36
N ALA A 17 -12.56 9.41 -6.36
CA ALA A 17 -13.45 10.09 -5.41
C ALA A 17 -14.37 11.13 -6.09
N ARG A 18 -13.96 11.66 -7.22
CA ARG A 18 -14.69 12.65 -8.02
C ARG A 18 -15.55 12.04 -9.15
N ASP A 19 -15.39 10.75 -9.42
CA ASP A 19 -16.16 10.04 -10.46
C ASP A 19 -17.61 9.81 -9.99
N LYS A 20 -18.55 10.52 -10.62
CA LYS A 20 -19.97 10.42 -10.30
C LYS A 20 -20.62 9.07 -10.67
N GLN A 21 -19.93 8.25 -11.44
CA GLN A 21 -20.41 6.89 -11.80
C GLN A 21 -20.17 5.88 -10.68
N LEU A 22 -19.29 6.20 -9.73
CA LEU A 22 -19.05 5.36 -8.55
C LEU A 22 -20.10 5.61 -7.47
N LEU A 23 -20.42 4.56 -6.72
CA LEU A 23 -21.28 4.65 -5.55
C LEU A 23 -20.67 5.58 -4.49
N LEU A 24 -21.51 6.28 -3.75
CA LEU A 24 -21.09 7.37 -2.89
C LEU A 24 -20.03 6.96 -1.85
N PHE A 25 -20.21 5.79 -1.23
CA PHE A 25 -19.26 5.32 -0.20
C PHE A 25 -17.94 4.85 -0.82
N GLU A 26 -17.94 4.34 -2.06
CA GLU A 26 -16.68 4.05 -2.76
C GLU A 26 -15.87 5.34 -2.98
N ARG A 27 -16.55 6.45 -3.28
CA ARG A 27 -15.94 7.77 -3.44
C ARG A 27 -15.34 8.28 -2.12
N LEU A 28 -16.05 8.07 -0.98
CA LEU A 28 -15.50 8.36 0.36
C LEU A 28 -14.23 7.55 0.64
N LYS A 29 -14.26 6.26 0.32
CA LYS A 29 -13.10 5.37 0.48
C LYS A 29 -11.88 5.89 -0.29
N PHE A 30 -12.05 6.26 -1.57
CA PHE A 30 -10.95 6.81 -2.34
C PHE A 30 -10.44 8.15 -1.79
N LEU A 31 -11.31 9.03 -1.30
CA LEU A 31 -10.88 10.27 -0.65
C LEU A 31 -10.05 9.98 0.61
N SER A 32 -10.49 9.05 1.44
CA SER A 32 -9.75 8.59 2.62
C SER A 32 -8.37 8.01 2.26
N ILE A 33 -8.30 7.20 1.19
CA ILE A 33 -7.04 6.64 0.70
C ILE A 33 -6.07 7.75 0.28
N THR A 34 -6.56 8.80 -0.41
CA THR A 34 -5.69 9.91 -0.82
C THR A 34 -5.10 10.68 0.36
N ALA A 35 -5.84 10.80 1.46
CA ALA A 35 -5.36 11.42 2.69
C ALA A 35 -4.27 10.57 3.37
N SER A 36 -4.52 9.28 3.51
CA SER A 36 -3.52 8.33 4.04
C SER A 36 -2.24 8.29 3.20
N ASN A 37 -2.37 8.29 1.87
CA ASN A 37 -1.26 8.35 0.94
C ASN A 37 -0.43 9.63 1.12
N LEU A 38 -1.11 10.77 1.29
CA LEU A 38 -0.44 12.06 1.49
C LEU A 38 0.32 12.10 2.82
N ASP A 39 -0.24 11.54 3.89
CA ASP A 39 0.45 11.41 5.17
C ASP A 39 1.75 10.61 5.04
N GLU A 40 1.69 9.44 4.39
CA GLU A 40 2.89 8.63 4.16
C GLU A 40 3.92 9.36 3.29
N PHE A 41 3.46 10.09 2.27
CA PHE A 41 4.32 10.88 1.41
C PHE A 41 5.08 11.96 2.19
N PHE A 42 4.40 12.69 3.08
CA PHE A 42 5.06 13.65 3.96
C PHE A 42 6.06 12.96 4.89
N MET A 43 5.62 11.97 5.65
CA MET A 43 6.46 11.28 6.63
C MET A 43 7.76 10.72 6.04
N VAL A 44 7.73 10.30 4.77
CA VAL A 44 8.83 9.57 4.15
C VAL A 44 9.56 10.42 3.11
N ARG A 45 8.83 10.96 2.14
CA ARG A 45 9.47 11.58 0.95
C ARG A 45 9.82 13.04 1.19
N ILE A 46 8.89 13.80 1.76
CA ILE A 46 9.18 15.17 2.19
C ILE A 46 10.21 15.14 3.33
N GLY A 47 10.06 14.22 4.28
CA GLY A 47 11.04 13.99 5.34
C GLY A 47 12.45 13.77 4.80
N SER A 48 12.64 12.82 3.86
CA SER A 48 13.94 12.58 3.23
C SER A 48 14.51 13.82 2.52
N LEU A 49 13.68 14.63 1.84
CA LEU A 49 14.15 15.86 1.19
C LEU A 49 14.60 16.90 2.20
N VAL A 50 13.90 17.03 3.33
CA VAL A 50 14.30 17.93 4.43
C VAL A 50 15.64 17.49 5.01
N ASP A 51 15.84 16.20 5.23
CA ASP A 51 17.11 15.63 5.71
C ASP A 51 18.25 15.89 4.70
N MET A 52 17.99 15.70 3.39
CA MET A 52 18.98 16.02 2.33
C MET A 52 19.38 17.52 2.34
N ILE A 53 18.42 18.41 2.56
CA ILE A 53 18.70 19.87 2.63
C ILE A 53 19.55 20.18 3.85
N HIS A 54 19.24 19.59 5.02
CA HIS A 54 20.02 19.78 6.26
C HIS A 54 21.43 19.19 6.13
N ALA A 55 21.59 18.11 5.38
CA ALA A 55 22.89 17.50 5.08
C ALA A 55 23.64 18.20 3.93
N GLU A 56 23.15 19.32 3.43
CA GLU A 56 23.73 20.08 2.30
C GLU A 56 24.00 19.23 1.05
N TYR A 57 23.12 18.24 0.78
CA TYR A 57 23.27 17.32 -0.35
C TYR A 57 23.09 18.03 -1.69
N THR A 58 24.13 18.01 -2.53
CA THR A 58 24.20 18.80 -3.76
C THR A 58 23.84 18.05 -5.05
N LYS A 59 23.78 16.70 -4.99
CA LYS A 59 23.48 15.90 -6.18
C LYS A 59 22.03 16.12 -6.63
N LYS A 60 21.87 16.42 -7.92
CA LYS A 60 20.56 16.57 -8.56
C LYS A 60 19.92 15.21 -8.87
N ASP A 61 18.60 15.19 -8.92
CA ASP A 61 17.83 14.00 -9.33
C ASP A 61 17.89 13.77 -10.86
N ILE A 62 17.21 12.73 -11.34
CA ILE A 62 17.12 12.37 -12.76
C ILE A 62 16.49 13.49 -13.62
N ALA A 63 15.67 14.38 -13.02
CA ALA A 63 15.06 15.52 -13.68
C ALA A 63 15.94 16.80 -13.62
N GLY A 64 17.12 16.73 -13.00
CA GLY A 64 18.04 17.85 -12.86
C GLY A 64 17.68 18.81 -11.70
N MET A 65 16.82 18.41 -10.76
CA MET A 65 16.39 19.22 -9.63
C MET A 65 17.21 18.92 -8.38
N SER A 66 17.64 19.98 -7.66
CA SER A 66 18.20 19.87 -6.30
C SER A 66 17.13 19.48 -5.28
N ALA A 67 17.51 19.04 -4.08
CA ALA A 67 16.57 18.69 -3.02
C ALA A 67 15.67 19.88 -2.64
N LYS A 68 16.21 21.11 -2.63
CA LYS A 68 15.44 22.33 -2.35
C LYS A 68 14.44 22.65 -3.46
N GLU A 69 14.84 22.61 -4.73
CA GLU A 69 13.94 22.84 -5.86
C GLU A 69 12.80 21.81 -5.89
N GLN A 70 13.10 20.56 -5.54
CA GLN A 70 12.07 19.51 -5.40
C GLN A 70 11.11 19.84 -4.27
N LEU A 71 11.61 20.22 -3.09
CA LEU A 71 10.78 20.53 -1.92
C LEU A 71 9.85 21.71 -2.22
N ASP A 72 10.38 22.80 -2.80
CA ASP A 72 9.60 24.00 -3.10
C ASP A 72 8.45 23.69 -4.09
N ALA A 73 8.75 22.97 -5.18
CA ALA A 73 7.74 22.53 -6.14
C ALA A 73 6.69 21.58 -5.53
N LEU A 74 7.12 20.68 -4.64
CA LEU A 74 6.23 19.73 -3.97
C LEU A 74 5.32 20.43 -2.97
N MET A 75 5.81 21.42 -2.23
CA MET A 75 4.97 22.17 -1.29
C MET A 75 3.86 22.93 -2.04
N GLU A 76 4.17 23.60 -3.15
CA GLU A 76 3.16 24.24 -3.99
C GLU A 76 2.09 23.26 -4.49
N GLU A 77 2.51 22.11 -5.03
CA GLU A 77 1.59 21.10 -5.56
C GLU A 77 0.79 20.37 -4.46
N THR A 78 1.36 20.18 -3.26
CA THR A 78 0.63 19.56 -2.14
C THR A 78 -0.44 20.48 -1.57
N HIS A 79 -0.21 21.80 -1.53
CA HIS A 79 -1.26 22.77 -1.17
C HIS A 79 -2.43 22.76 -2.17
N LYS A 80 -2.13 22.73 -3.48
CA LYS A 80 -3.17 22.59 -4.52
C LYS A 80 -3.93 21.27 -4.38
N PHE A 81 -3.21 20.19 -4.05
CA PHE A 81 -3.80 18.88 -3.85
C PHE A 81 -4.74 18.84 -2.63
N ALA A 82 -4.30 19.38 -1.48
CA ALA A 82 -5.12 19.47 -0.28
C ALA A 82 -6.40 20.32 -0.54
N ALA A 83 -6.27 21.46 -1.20
CA ALA A 83 -7.43 22.27 -1.59
C ALA A 83 -8.41 21.47 -2.47
N LEU A 84 -7.92 20.64 -3.37
CA LEU A 84 -8.76 19.78 -4.20
C LEU A 84 -9.44 18.65 -3.40
N GLN A 85 -8.75 18.05 -2.41
CA GLN A 85 -9.35 17.05 -1.50
C GLN A 85 -10.52 17.66 -0.73
N TYR A 86 -10.34 18.82 -0.12
CA TYR A 86 -11.39 19.47 0.67
C TYR A 86 -12.51 20.06 -0.20
N SER A 87 -12.20 20.57 -1.38
CA SER A 87 -13.24 20.91 -2.39
C SER A 87 -14.06 19.68 -2.79
N THR A 88 -13.45 18.50 -2.89
CA THR A 88 -14.16 17.25 -3.18
C THR A 88 -15.06 16.85 -2.01
N TYR A 89 -14.55 16.91 -0.79
CA TYR A 89 -15.34 16.63 0.42
C TYR A 89 -16.52 17.59 0.55
N ASN A 90 -16.25 18.90 0.64
CA ASN A 90 -17.24 19.92 0.97
C ASN A 90 -18.30 20.10 -0.13
N ARG A 91 -17.89 20.15 -1.41
CA ARG A 91 -18.79 20.50 -2.52
C ARG A 91 -19.39 19.32 -3.25
N MET A 92 -18.77 18.15 -3.17
CA MET A 92 -19.24 16.99 -3.94
C MET A 92 -19.80 15.88 -3.07
N LEU A 93 -19.14 15.53 -1.95
CA LEU A 93 -19.51 14.35 -1.16
C LEU A 93 -20.45 14.70 -0.02
N LEU A 94 -20.17 15.72 0.76
CA LEU A 94 -20.97 16.13 1.92
C LEU A 94 -22.44 16.42 1.57
N PRO A 95 -22.77 17.19 0.49
CA PRO A 95 -24.17 17.37 0.09
C PRO A 95 -24.88 16.08 -0.31
N GLN A 96 -24.15 15.14 -0.93
CA GLN A 96 -24.74 13.85 -1.32
C GLN A 96 -24.95 12.93 -0.12
N LEU A 97 -24.08 12.98 0.89
CA LEU A 97 -24.29 12.25 2.14
C LEU A 97 -25.60 12.70 2.81
N ARG A 98 -25.80 14.00 2.94
CA ARG A 98 -27.06 14.59 3.45
C ARG A 98 -28.29 14.14 2.64
N ALA A 99 -28.20 14.20 1.31
CA ALA A 99 -29.28 13.79 0.44
C ALA A 99 -29.62 12.28 0.56
N ASN A 100 -28.70 11.46 1.04
CA ASN A 100 -28.90 10.03 1.31
C ASN A 100 -29.11 9.68 2.78
N GLY A 101 -29.51 10.66 3.61
CA GLY A 101 -29.90 10.44 5.00
C GLY A 101 -28.74 10.32 5.98
N LEU A 102 -27.52 10.71 5.61
CA LEU A 102 -26.39 10.80 6.53
C LEU A 102 -26.00 12.28 6.70
N ASN A 103 -26.37 12.85 7.82
CA ASN A 103 -26.12 14.25 8.15
C ASN A 103 -24.89 14.41 9.04
N PHE A 104 -23.84 15.02 8.49
CA PHE A 104 -22.73 15.53 9.27
C PHE A 104 -23.09 16.91 9.82
N VAL A 105 -23.16 17.01 11.15
CA VAL A 105 -23.14 18.32 11.82
C VAL A 105 -21.68 18.79 11.78
N GLU A 106 -21.42 19.84 11.02
CA GLU A 106 -20.05 20.26 10.74
C GLU A 106 -19.42 20.98 11.93
N HIS A 107 -20.22 21.78 12.66
CA HIS A 107 -19.80 22.56 13.82
C HIS A 107 -20.78 22.41 14.96
N HIS A 108 -20.28 22.35 16.18
CA HIS A 108 -21.07 22.15 17.39
C HIS A 108 -22.09 23.28 17.66
N GLU A 109 -21.91 24.47 17.09
CA GLU A 109 -22.86 25.57 17.15
C GLU A 109 -24.15 25.31 16.35
N GLN A 110 -24.12 24.37 15.43
CA GLN A 110 -25.27 23.98 14.59
C GLN A 110 -26.18 22.96 15.27
N LEU A 111 -25.81 22.46 16.46
CA LEU A 111 -26.58 21.48 17.21
C LEU A 111 -27.91 22.07 17.66
N THR A 112 -29.00 21.30 17.52
CA THR A 112 -30.27 21.60 18.19
C THR A 112 -30.13 21.41 19.70
N GLU A 113 -31.05 21.97 20.51
CA GLU A 113 -31.03 21.83 21.96
C GLU A 113 -30.96 20.36 22.40
N ARG A 114 -31.77 19.50 21.77
CA ARG A 114 -31.79 18.06 22.03
C ARG A 114 -30.42 17.39 21.71
N GLN A 115 -29.83 17.75 20.60
CA GLN A 115 -28.51 17.23 20.22
C GLN A 115 -27.42 17.74 21.15
N ALA A 116 -27.49 19.02 21.50
CA ALA A 116 -26.56 19.67 22.42
C ALA A 116 -26.60 19.00 23.81
N GLN A 117 -27.79 18.75 24.36
CA GLN A 117 -27.91 18.05 25.61
C GLN A 117 -27.28 16.64 25.55
N TYR A 118 -27.61 15.85 24.53
CA TYR A 118 -27.02 14.53 24.35
C TYR A 118 -25.47 14.58 24.24
N VAL A 119 -24.95 15.53 23.50
CA VAL A 119 -23.49 15.72 23.30
C VAL A 119 -22.82 16.11 24.61
N ASP A 120 -23.43 16.97 25.41
CA ASP A 120 -22.92 17.38 26.73
C ASP A 120 -22.92 16.22 27.75
N GLU A 121 -23.98 15.38 27.75
CA GLU A 121 -24.07 14.15 28.56
C GLU A 121 -23.01 13.13 28.08
N TYR A 122 -22.91 12.89 26.77
CA TYR A 122 -21.91 11.99 26.19
C TYR A 122 -20.47 12.44 26.49
N PHE A 123 -20.20 13.75 26.47
CA PHE A 123 -18.92 14.28 26.87
C PHE A 123 -18.59 13.95 28.33
N GLU A 124 -19.49 14.17 29.26
CA GLU A 124 -19.23 13.95 30.67
C GLU A 124 -19.04 12.47 31.02
N GLU A 125 -19.83 11.59 30.41
CA GLU A 125 -19.81 10.16 30.71
C GLU A 125 -18.68 9.41 30.02
N ASN A 126 -18.39 9.76 28.76
CA ASN A 126 -17.51 8.95 27.90
C ASN A 126 -16.21 9.64 27.50
N VAL A 127 -16.19 10.96 27.37
CA VAL A 127 -15.05 11.68 26.81
C VAL A 127 -14.21 12.31 27.91
N TYR A 128 -14.82 13.06 28.82
CA TYR A 128 -14.11 13.79 29.90
C TYR A 128 -13.18 12.90 30.74
N PRO A 129 -13.57 11.67 31.16
CA PRO A 129 -12.70 10.82 31.98
C PRO A 129 -11.42 10.35 31.25
N VAL A 130 -11.39 10.42 29.93
CA VAL A 130 -10.25 9.97 29.08
C VAL A 130 -9.31 11.11 28.74
N LEU A 131 -9.75 12.36 28.87
CA LEU A 131 -8.98 13.53 28.47
C LEU A 131 -7.92 13.92 29.51
N THR A 132 -6.76 14.36 28.98
CA THR A 132 -5.70 14.94 29.81
C THR A 132 -5.30 16.30 29.21
N PRO A 133 -5.90 17.40 29.70
CA PRO A 133 -5.52 18.73 29.24
C PRO A 133 -4.14 19.12 29.78
N MET A 134 -3.36 19.83 28.96
CA MET A 134 -2.02 20.32 29.27
C MET A 134 -1.98 21.81 29.02
N ALA A 135 -1.56 22.59 30.03
CA ALA A 135 -1.30 24.01 29.90
C ALA A 135 0.22 24.26 29.90
N VAL A 136 0.64 25.25 29.13
CA VAL A 136 2.06 25.67 29.00
C VAL A 136 2.27 26.94 29.79
N ASP A 137 3.15 26.88 30.77
CA ASP A 137 3.58 28.04 31.57
C ASP A 137 5.12 27.99 31.80
N SER A 138 5.65 28.91 32.58
CA SER A 138 7.08 28.98 32.86
C SER A 138 7.67 27.72 33.53
N SER A 139 6.82 26.88 34.15
CA SER A 139 7.20 25.63 34.82
C SER A 139 6.89 24.39 34.00
N ARG A 140 6.09 24.52 32.95
CA ARG A 140 5.61 23.43 32.08
C ARG A 140 5.93 23.76 30.63
N PRO A 141 6.96 23.10 30.04
CA PRO A 141 7.35 23.36 28.64
C PRO A 141 6.25 22.89 27.68
N PHE A 142 6.35 23.36 26.42
CA PHE A 142 5.44 22.94 25.37
C PHE A 142 5.40 21.42 25.25
N PRO A 143 4.19 20.80 25.25
CA PRO A 143 4.03 19.37 25.25
C PRO A 143 4.51 18.72 23.96
N LEU A 144 5.02 17.52 24.06
CA LEU A 144 5.42 16.73 22.92
C LEU A 144 4.19 16.22 22.17
N ILE A 145 3.85 16.88 21.07
CA ILE A 145 2.77 16.46 20.18
C ILE A 145 3.21 15.26 19.35
N ARG A 146 2.49 14.16 19.44
CA ARG A 146 2.80 12.92 18.71
C ARG A 146 2.48 13.05 17.22
N ASN A 147 3.20 12.29 16.40
CA ASN A 147 2.99 12.23 14.95
C ASN A 147 1.55 11.82 14.60
N LYS A 148 0.88 12.58 13.75
CA LYS A 148 -0.49 12.38 13.24
C LYS A 148 -1.61 12.40 14.28
N THR A 149 -1.35 12.71 15.53
CA THR A 149 -2.43 12.87 16.51
C THR A 149 -3.21 14.16 16.26
N LEU A 150 -4.52 14.07 16.38
CA LEU A 150 -5.40 15.23 16.37
C LEU A 150 -5.44 15.82 17.78
N ASN A 151 -5.30 17.15 17.88
CA ASN A 151 -5.27 17.87 19.14
C ASN A 151 -6.14 19.12 19.03
N ILE A 152 -6.70 19.55 20.15
CA ILE A 152 -7.31 20.86 20.28
C ILE A 152 -6.29 21.79 20.96
N GLY A 153 -5.90 22.86 20.27
CA GLY A 153 -5.10 23.94 20.85
C GLY A 153 -6.00 25.07 21.30
N ALA A 154 -5.79 25.56 22.51
CA ALA A 154 -6.57 26.66 23.09
C ALA A 154 -5.67 27.77 23.59
N LEU A 155 -6.16 29.00 23.50
CA LEU A 155 -5.61 30.15 24.21
C LEU A 155 -6.48 30.41 25.45
N VAL A 156 -5.81 30.45 26.61
CA VAL A 156 -6.49 30.59 27.91
C VAL A 156 -5.91 31.76 28.69
N ALA A 157 -6.75 32.37 29.52
CA ALA A 157 -6.34 33.48 30.40
C ALA A 157 -6.90 33.21 31.80
N LYS A 158 -6.10 33.39 32.87
CA LYS A 158 -6.54 33.16 34.27
C LYS A 158 -7.70 34.03 34.63
N LYS A 159 -8.67 33.50 35.34
CA LYS A 159 -9.82 34.24 35.87
C LYS A 159 -9.41 35.16 37.02
N GLY A 160 -9.84 36.41 36.97
CA GLY A 160 -9.69 37.36 38.12
C GLY A 160 -8.40 38.16 38.17
N GLU A 161 -7.45 37.98 37.28
CA GLU A 161 -6.24 38.81 37.17
C GLU A 161 -6.41 39.92 36.13
N LYS A 162 -6.01 41.19 36.44
CA LYS A 162 -6.26 42.35 35.57
C LYS A 162 -5.30 42.48 34.36
N ASP A 163 -4.11 41.86 34.42
CA ASP A 163 -3.12 41.76 33.32
C ASP A 163 -2.75 40.31 33.10
N THR A 164 -3.68 39.55 32.59
CA THR A 164 -3.48 38.10 32.36
C THR A 164 -2.65 37.85 31.11
N GLU A 165 -1.52 37.22 31.31
CA GLU A 165 -0.74 36.62 30.23
C GLU A 165 -1.59 35.54 29.54
N ILE A 166 -1.60 35.53 28.21
CA ILE A 166 -2.29 34.52 27.41
C ILE A 166 -1.40 33.28 27.36
N GLU A 167 -1.91 32.20 27.92
CA GLU A 167 -1.22 30.90 27.96
C GLU A 167 -1.76 30.00 26.83
N PHE A 168 -0.90 29.12 26.35
CA PHE A 168 -1.28 28.04 25.43
C PHE A 168 -1.68 26.81 26.25
N ALA A 169 -2.77 26.20 25.86
CA ALA A 169 -3.21 24.92 26.38
C ALA A 169 -3.58 23.97 25.24
N THR A 170 -3.47 22.68 25.48
CA THR A 170 -3.85 21.68 24.49
C THR A 170 -4.42 20.42 25.13
N VAL A 171 -5.27 19.73 24.38
CA VAL A 171 -5.77 18.41 24.72
C VAL A 171 -5.75 17.53 23.48
N GLN A 172 -5.24 16.30 23.62
CA GLN A 172 -5.26 15.35 22.53
C GLN A 172 -6.64 14.76 22.36
N VAL A 173 -7.14 14.68 21.12
CA VAL A 173 -8.35 13.93 20.79
C VAL A 173 -8.04 12.43 20.93
N PRO A 174 -8.70 11.68 21.83
CA PRO A 174 -8.32 10.33 22.15
C PRO A 174 -8.71 9.34 21.04
N SER A 175 -7.72 8.64 20.50
CA SER A 175 -7.92 7.64 19.42
C SER A 175 -8.58 6.35 19.91
N VAL A 176 -8.68 6.14 21.20
CA VAL A 176 -9.39 4.99 21.81
C VAL A 176 -10.91 5.14 21.76
N LEU A 177 -11.41 6.36 21.56
CA LEU A 177 -12.83 6.64 21.39
C LEU A 177 -13.19 6.72 19.90
N PRO A 178 -14.44 6.42 19.53
CA PRO A 178 -14.93 6.62 18.17
C PRO A 178 -14.85 8.10 17.77
N ARG A 179 -14.17 8.41 16.65
CA ARG A 179 -14.11 9.80 16.16
C ARG A 179 -15.43 10.25 15.53
N VAL A 180 -16.17 9.34 14.88
CA VAL A 180 -17.49 9.58 14.30
C VAL A 180 -18.53 9.12 15.31
N VAL A 181 -19.18 10.07 15.96
CA VAL A 181 -20.16 9.81 17.01
C VAL A 181 -21.57 9.99 16.46
N ARG A 182 -22.42 8.97 16.56
CA ARG A 182 -23.84 9.09 16.23
C ARG A 182 -24.54 9.91 17.31
N ILE A 183 -25.30 10.90 16.89
CA ILE A 183 -26.12 11.75 17.76
C ILE A 183 -27.59 11.62 17.38
N PRO A 184 -28.55 12.00 18.26
CA PRO A 184 -29.96 12.00 17.93
C PRO A 184 -30.26 12.81 16.66
N ALA A 185 -31.27 12.41 15.90
CA ALA A 185 -31.77 13.19 14.78
C ALA A 185 -32.23 14.59 15.27
N ALA A 186 -32.16 15.58 14.39
CA ALA A 186 -32.52 16.97 14.73
C ALA A 186 -33.98 17.10 15.22
N LYS A 187 -34.89 16.31 14.66
CA LYS A 187 -36.28 16.21 15.06
C LYS A 187 -36.63 14.79 15.48
N GLU A 188 -37.54 14.68 16.44
CA GLU A 188 -38.04 13.38 16.88
C GLU A 188 -38.87 12.72 15.75
N GLY A 189 -38.55 11.44 15.48
CA GLY A 189 -39.20 10.69 14.40
C GLY A 189 -38.52 10.78 13.03
N ASP A 190 -37.48 11.61 12.87
CA ASP A 190 -36.67 11.60 11.63
C ASP A 190 -35.87 10.30 11.54
N THR A 191 -35.80 9.76 10.31
CA THR A 191 -35.03 8.55 9.99
C THR A 191 -33.57 8.86 9.58
N GLU A 192 -33.19 10.12 9.60
CA GLU A 192 -31.87 10.59 9.28
C GLU A 192 -30.86 10.16 10.35
N VAL A 193 -29.69 9.68 9.89
CA VAL A 193 -28.56 9.39 10.78
C VAL A 193 -27.72 10.64 10.92
N ALA A 194 -27.76 11.28 12.09
CA ALA A 194 -26.91 12.42 12.41
C ALA A 194 -25.61 11.97 13.06
N VAL A 195 -24.50 12.59 12.68
CA VAL A 195 -23.17 12.32 13.25
C VAL A 195 -22.43 13.63 13.53
N LEU A 196 -21.62 13.60 14.58
CA LEU A 196 -20.72 14.68 14.97
C LEU A 196 -19.33 14.11 15.19
N LEU A 197 -18.28 14.87 14.86
CA LEU A 197 -16.92 14.44 15.12
C LEU A 197 -16.52 14.68 16.58
N LEU A 198 -15.66 13.83 17.11
CA LEU A 198 -15.23 13.85 18.51
C LEU A 198 -14.55 15.16 18.90
N GLU A 199 -13.78 15.76 17.99
CA GLU A 199 -13.15 17.07 18.19
C GLU A 199 -14.17 18.17 18.43
N GLU A 200 -15.30 18.17 17.73
CA GLU A 200 -16.39 19.14 17.92
C GLU A 200 -17.06 18.98 19.31
N ILE A 201 -17.18 17.72 19.78
CA ILE A 201 -17.68 17.43 21.12
C ILE A 201 -16.75 18.00 22.19
N ILE A 202 -15.43 17.86 21.98
CA ILE A 202 -14.41 18.37 22.90
C ILE A 202 -14.39 19.92 22.87
N GLU A 203 -14.41 20.53 21.69
CA GLU A 203 -14.41 22.00 21.54
C GLU A 203 -15.61 22.64 22.23
N ARG A 204 -16.80 22.10 22.03
CA ARG A 204 -18.02 22.55 22.71
C ARG A 204 -17.87 22.57 24.22
N ASN A 205 -17.19 21.60 24.79
CA ASN A 205 -17.03 21.43 26.22
C ASN A 205 -15.65 21.84 26.76
N ILE A 206 -14.83 22.51 25.94
CA ILE A 206 -13.43 22.81 26.25
C ILE A 206 -13.27 23.64 27.54
N SER A 207 -14.22 24.52 27.85
CA SER A 207 -14.21 25.34 29.07
C SER A 207 -14.31 24.51 30.35
N LYS A 208 -14.91 23.31 30.30
CA LYS A 208 -15.00 22.37 31.42
C LYS A 208 -13.65 21.77 31.79
N LEU A 209 -12.69 21.75 30.85
CA LEU A 209 -11.33 21.26 31.07
C LEU A 209 -10.43 22.30 31.75
N PHE A 210 -10.75 23.59 31.62
CA PHE A 210 -9.95 24.71 32.12
C PHE A 210 -10.73 25.60 33.07
N LEU A 211 -11.22 25.04 34.17
CA LEU A 211 -12.18 25.66 35.11
C LEU A 211 -11.71 27.02 35.66
N ASN A 212 -10.40 27.19 35.90
CA ASN A 212 -9.82 28.43 36.44
C ASN A 212 -9.38 29.44 35.38
N TYR A 213 -9.70 29.16 34.12
CA TYR A 213 -9.33 29.98 32.97
C TYR A 213 -10.56 30.38 32.17
N ASN A 214 -10.43 31.51 31.48
CA ASN A 214 -11.31 31.89 30.37
C ASN A 214 -10.68 31.36 29.07
N VAL A 215 -11.37 30.51 28.34
CA VAL A 215 -10.94 30.05 27.01
C VAL A 215 -11.24 31.16 26.00
N LEU A 216 -10.22 31.67 25.34
CA LEU A 216 -10.33 32.78 24.37
C LEU A 216 -10.62 32.24 22.97
N CYS A 217 -10.02 31.12 22.62
CA CYS A 217 -10.29 30.36 21.41
C CYS A 217 -9.85 28.90 21.60
N ALA A 218 -10.41 28.00 20.81
CA ALA A 218 -10.02 26.62 20.73
C ALA A 218 -10.16 26.16 19.28
N HIS A 219 -9.15 25.46 18.74
CA HIS A 219 -9.15 25.00 17.34
C HIS A 219 -8.40 23.66 17.21
N PRO A 220 -8.87 22.75 16.37
CA PRO A 220 -8.15 21.52 16.07
C PRO A 220 -6.88 21.80 15.29
N PHE A 221 -5.84 21.07 15.61
CA PHE A 221 -4.60 21.03 14.84
C PHE A 221 -3.98 19.64 14.81
N ARG A 222 -3.17 19.39 13.81
CA ARG A 222 -2.49 18.11 13.59
C ARG A 222 -1.12 18.34 13.00
N ILE A 223 -0.12 17.56 13.41
CA ILE A 223 1.21 17.63 12.84
C ILE A 223 1.61 16.32 12.18
N THR A 224 2.41 16.41 11.14
CA THR A 224 3.10 15.27 10.54
C THR A 224 4.60 15.44 10.79
N ARG A 225 5.24 14.39 11.30
CA ARG A 225 6.67 14.37 11.59
C ARG A 225 7.43 13.55 10.55
N ASN A 226 8.69 13.89 10.34
CA ASN A 226 9.61 13.04 9.61
C ASN A 226 9.71 11.68 10.31
N ALA A 227 9.41 10.61 9.59
CA ALA A 227 9.40 9.24 10.10
C ALA A 227 10.28 8.31 9.25
N ASP A 228 11.17 8.85 8.43
CA ASP A 228 12.16 8.05 7.72
C ASP A 228 13.24 7.60 8.70
N LEU A 229 13.46 6.28 8.77
CA LEU A 229 14.45 5.70 9.68
C LEU A 229 15.82 5.65 9.00
N ALA A 230 16.79 6.33 9.58
CA ALA A 230 18.20 6.09 9.31
C ALA A 230 18.70 5.01 10.28
N ILE A 231 18.97 3.81 9.81
CA ILE A 231 19.54 2.71 10.58
C ILE A 231 20.97 2.54 10.11
N ASP A 232 21.93 2.68 11.02
CA ASP A 232 23.31 2.28 10.76
C ASP A 232 23.41 0.78 11.02
N GLU A 233 23.45 0.01 9.93
CA GLU A 233 23.48 -1.45 9.99
C GLU A 233 24.89 -1.99 10.20
N ASP A 234 25.89 -1.22 9.78
CA ASP A 234 27.29 -1.65 9.83
C ASP A 234 27.86 -1.62 11.28
N GLU A 235 27.29 -0.75 12.13
CA GLU A 235 27.65 -0.63 13.54
C GLU A 235 26.71 -1.41 14.49
N ALA A 236 25.64 -2.03 13.99
CA ALA A 236 24.66 -2.73 14.82
C ALA A 236 25.12 -4.15 15.17
N GLU A 237 25.47 -4.38 16.44
CA GLU A 237 25.73 -5.74 16.97
C GLU A 237 24.48 -6.63 16.94
N ASP A 238 23.29 -6.04 17.13
CA ASP A 238 21.98 -6.68 17.07
C ASP A 238 21.00 -5.79 16.30
N LEU A 239 20.71 -6.17 15.05
CA LEU A 239 19.82 -5.44 14.15
C LEU A 239 18.41 -5.30 14.71
N LEU A 240 17.89 -6.32 15.40
CA LEU A 240 16.55 -6.30 16.00
C LEU A 240 16.45 -5.23 17.10
N LEU A 241 17.40 -5.18 18.00
CA LEU A 241 17.45 -4.18 19.07
C LEU A 241 17.64 -2.77 18.51
N GLU A 242 18.44 -2.60 17.46
CA GLU A 242 18.62 -1.28 16.85
C GLU A 242 17.34 -0.78 16.16
N ILE A 243 16.62 -1.66 15.47
CA ILE A 243 15.30 -1.33 14.89
C ILE A 243 14.31 -0.93 15.98
N GLU A 244 14.24 -1.66 17.10
CA GLU A 244 13.38 -1.31 18.24
C GLU A 244 13.68 0.09 18.82
N LYS A 245 14.96 0.47 18.91
CA LYS A 245 15.37 1.82 19.33
C LYS A 245 14.95 2.89 18.33
N GLN A 246 15.15 2.64 17.03
CA GLN A 246 14.82 3.59 15.98
C GLN A 246 13.30 3.80 15.83
N ILE A 247 12.49 2.76 16.02
CA ILE A 247 11.02 2.87 16.06
C ILE A 247 10.58 3.88 17.13
N LYS A 248 11.20 3.82 18.31
CA LYS A 248 10.92 4.80 19.39
C LYS A 248 11.32 6.22 19.01
N LYS A 249 12.46 6.41 18.33
CA LYS A 249 12.91 7.74 17.86
C LYS A 249 12.02 8.33 16.78
N ARG A 250 11.42 7.49 15.91
CA ARG A 250 10.49 7.92 14.83
C ARG A 250 9.33 8.77 15.36
N THR A 251 8.88 8.52 16.57
CA THR A 251 7.78 9.25 17.22
C THR A 251 8.10 10.74 17.39
N TRP A 252 9.39 11.10 17.43
CA TRP A 252 9.91 12.42 17.81
C TRP A 252 10.69 13.12 16.69
N GLY A 253 10.56 12.69 15.44
CA GLY A 253 11.15 13.36 14.28
C GLY A 253 10.68 14.81 14.15
N GLN A 254 11.40 15.63 13.37
CA GLN A 254 11.04 17.02 13.10
C GLN A 254 9.61 17.12 12.55
N ALA A 255 8.85 18.13 13.01
CA ALA A 255 7.57 18.47 12.40
C ALA A 255 7.81 19.06 11.00
N ILE A 256 7.15 18.50 9.99
CA ILE A 256 7.32 18.87 8.57
C ILE A 256 6.01 19.29 7.91
N ARG A 257 4.88 19.19 8.62
CA ARG A 257 3.57 19.68 8.21
C ARG A 257 2.74 20.01 9.45
N LEU A 258 2.10 21.18 9.45
CA LEU A 258 1.08 21.58 10.41
C LEU A 258 -0.23 21.76 9.66
N GLU A 259 -1.25 21.02 10.05
CA GLU A 259 -2.63 21.19 9.59
C GLU A 259 -3.42 21.87 10.71
N ILE A 260 -4.14 22.92 10.38
CA ILE A 260 -4.96 23.69 11.33
C ILE A 260 -6.23 24.16 10.63
N GLU A 261 -7.30 24.35 11.37
CA GLU A 261 -8.54 24.92 10.86
C GLU A 261 -8.31 26.31 10.23
N ALA A 262 -8.92 26.55 9.06
CA ALA A 262 -8.72 27.83 8.32
C ALA A 262 -9.18 29.06 9.10
N ALA A 263 -10.18 28.92 9.98
CA ALA A 263 -10.69 29.99 10.84
C ALA A 263 -9.90 30.19 12.13
N ALA A 264 -8.80 29.45 12.34
CA ALA A 264 -8.05 29.47 13.60
C ALA A 264 -7.47 30.85 13.94
N ASP A 265 -7.43 31.15 15.23
CA ASP A 265 -6.85 32.40 15.76
C ASP A 265 -5.37 32.51 15.36
N ARG A 266 -5.01 33.62 14.78
CA ARG A 266 -3.63 33.89 14.31
C ARG A 266 -2.58 33.88 15.42
N ARG A 267 -2.97 34.17 16.66
CA ARG A 267 -2.07 34.09 17.84
C ARG A 267 -1.74 32.63 18.14
N LEU A 268 -2.76 31.76 18.10
CA LEU A 268 -2.58 30.33 18.27
C LEU A 268 -1.66 29.74 17.19
N LEU A 269 -1.94 30.06 15.92
CA LEU A 269 -1.10 29.62 14.80
C LEU A 269 0.37 30.07 14.96
N LYS A 270 0.60 31.32 15.39
CA LYS A 270 1.95 31.85 15.61
C LYS A 270 2.70 31.09 16.72
N ILE A 271 2.01 30.74 17.80
CA ILE A 271 2.60 29.93 18.88
C ILE A 271 2.96 28.53 18.35
N LEU A 272 2.04 27.85 17.66
CA LEU A 272 2.29 26.54 17.10
C LEU A 272 3.47 26.52 16.13
N CYS A 273 3.54 27.48 15.21
CA CYS A 273 4.67 27.59 14.27
C CYS A 273 6.02 27.76 14.99
N ARG A 274 6.06 28.61 16.04
CA ARG A 274 7.29 28.85 16.83
C ARG A 274 7.71 27.59 17.58
N GLU A 275 6.81 27.01 18.35
CA GLU A 275 7.12 25.86 19.24
C GLU A 275 7.43 24.58 18.47
N LEU A 276 6.82 24.38 17.31
CA LEU A 276 7.02 23.24 16.44
C LEU A 276 8.12 23.46 15.39
N SER A 277 8.70 24.66 15.33
CA SER A 277 9.71 25.06 14.33
C SER A 277 9.26 24.81 12.90
N VAL A 278 7.98 25.10 12.61
CA VAL A 278 7.33 24.88 11.30
C VAL A 278 7.37 26.18 10.50
N ARG A 279 7.78 26.11 9.24
CA ARG A 279 7.81 27.24 8.31
C ARG A 279 6.40 27.57 7.84
N LYS A 280 6.22 28.78 7.28
CA LYS A 280 4.91 29.21 6.75
C LYS A 280 4.41 28.28 5.61
N GLU A 281 5.32 27.81 4.77
CA GLU A 281 5.03 26.94 3.64
C GLU A 281 4.57 25.54 4.08
N ASP A 282 4.93 25.12 5.30
CA ASP A 282 4.58 23.82 5.87
C ASP A 282 3.22 23.84 6.60
N VAL A 283 2.53 25.00 6.62
CA VAL A 283 1.22 25.19 7.26
C VAL A 283 0.09 25.00 6.25
N PHE A 284 -0.84 24.15 6.56
CA PHE A 284 -2.06 23.86 5.79
C PHE A 284 -3.27 24.37 6.59
N GLU A 285 -3.84 25.49 6.15
CA GLU A 285 -5.09 26.03 6.69
C GLU A 285 -6.26 25.30 6.00
N ILE A 286 -7.02 24.52 6.75
CA ILE A 286 -8.00 23.55 6.25
C ILE A 286 -9.43 24.06 6.49
N ASP A 287 -10.21 24.12 5.44
CA ASP A 287 -11.65 24.40 5.48
C ASP A 287 -12.44 23.09 5.55
N GLY A 288 -12.62 22.56 6.76
CA GLY A 288 -13.27 21.29 7.04
C GLY A 288 -12.54 20.46 8.10
N PRO A 289 -13.00 19.23 8.36
CA PRO A 289 -12.42 18.36 9.38
C PRO A 289 -10.99 17.95 9.01
N LEU A 290 -10.07 18.07 9.95
CA LEU A 290 -8.68 17.63 9.74
C LEU A 290 -8.64 16.11 9.60
N ASP A 291 -7.64 15.60 8.84
CA ASP A 291 -7.43 14.17 8.67
C ASP A 291 -8.64 13.40 8.10
N LEU A 292 -8.83 13.50 6.79
CA LEU A 292 -9.92 12.82 6.06
C LEU A 292 -9.84 11.27 6.10
N THR A 293 -8.85 10.68 6.76
CA THR A 293 -8.79 9.21 6.91
C THR A 293 -9.96 8.65 7.73
N PHE A 294 -10.64 9.48 8.54
CA PHE A 294 -11.85 9.08 9.27
C PHE A 294 -12.98 8.63 8.35
N LEU A 295 -13.01 9.07 7.09
CA LEU A 295 -14.00 8.65 6.11
C LEU A 295 -14.03 7.14 5.87
N MET A 296 -12.92 6.43 6.17
CA MET A 296 -12.91 4.97 6.15
C MET A 296 -13.80 4.37 7.26
N LYS A 297 -13.99 5.06 8.38
CA LYS A 297 -14.94 4.66 9.42
C LYS A 297 -16.38 4.95 8.99
N VAL A 298 -16.59 6.05 8.28
CA VAL A 298 -17.89 6.38 7.66
C VAL A 298 -18.27 5.33 6.62
N TYR A 299 -17.32 4.87 5.80
CA TYR A 299 -17.55 3.77 4.88
C TYR A 299 -18.09 2.50 5.56
N GLY A 300 -17.72 2.25 6.82
CA GLY A 300 -18.18 1.12 7.63
C GLY A 300 -19.51 1.31 8.35
N LEU A 301 -20.18 2.46 8.26
CA LEU A 301 -21.43 2.72 8.97
C LEU A 301 -22.56 1.80 8.45
N GLU A 302 -23.28 1.17 9.38
CA GLU A 302 -24.44 0.34 9.09
C GLU A 302 -25.63 1.16 8.58
N GLY A 303 -26.49 0.54 7.77
CA GLY A 303 -27.70 1.15 7.23
C GLY A 303 -27.51 1.83 5.85
N PHE A 304 -26.31 1.79 5.27
CA PHE A 304 -25.99 2.44 3.99
C PHE A 304 -25.44 1.46 2.92
N ASP A 305 -25.89 0.19 2.97
CA ASP A 305 -25.36 -0.86 2.08
C ASP A 305 -25.60 -0.57 0.59
N GLY A 306 -26.72 0.10 0.27
CA GLY A 306 -27.02 0.54 -1.10
C GLY A 306 -26.05 1.60 -1.68
N LEU A 307 -25.23 2.23 -0.83
CA LEU A 307 -24.23 3.24 -1.24
C LEU A 307 -22.82 2.66 -1.41
N ARG A 308 -22.65 1.36 -1.19
CA ARG A 308 -21.38 0.62 -1.31
C ARG A 308 -21.46 -0.39 -2.45
N ALA A 309 -20.30 -0.65 -3.06
CA ALA A 309 -20.17 -1.76 -3.99
C ALA A 309 -20.24 -3.09 -3.19
N PRO A 310 -20.88 -4.13 -3.75
CA PRO A 310 -20.84 -5.45 -3.17
C PRO A 310 -19.39 -5.94 -3.08
N LYS A 311 -19.05 -6.56 -1.95
CA LYS A 311 -17.71 -7.09 -1.74
C LYS A 311 -17.47 -8.25 -2.69
N TYR A 312 -16.42 -8.16 -3.48
CA TYR A 312 -16.01 -9.26 -4.34
C TYR A 312 -15.45 -10.43 -3.50
N THR A 313 -15.95 -11.63 -3.79
CA THR A 313 -15.42 -12.86 -3.22
C THR A 313 -14.55 -13.53 -4.28
N PRO A 314 -13.23 -13.74 -4.02
CA PRO A 314 -12.34 -14.38 -4.98
C PRO A 314 -12.84 -15.78 -5.38
N ALA A 315 -12.82 -16.06 -6.68
CA ALA A 315 -13.22 -17.35 -7.21
C ALA A 315 -12.20 -18.45 -6.83
N PRO A 316 -12.61 -19.71 -6.66
CA PRO A 316 -11.69 -20.84 -6.54
C PRO A 316 -10.71 -20.91 -7.72
N VAL A 317 -9.54 -21.49 -7.50
CA VAL A 317 -8.56 -21.80 -8.56
C VAL A 317 -8.92 -23.15 -9.15
N PRO A 318 -9.34 -23.22 -10.43
CA PRO A 318 -9.91 -24.45 -11.00
C PRO A 318 -8.98 -25.67 -10.95
N GLU A 319 -7.67 -25.45 -11.02
CA GLU A 319 -6.66 -26.50 -11.02
C GLU A 319 -6.59 -27.24 -9.67
N PHE A 320 -6.96 -26.57 -8.56
CA PHE A 320 -6.93 -27.14 -7.20
C PHE A 320 -8.30 -27.61 -6.69
N ASP A 321 -9.35 -27.40 -7.47
CA ASP A 321 -10.70 -27.75 -7.08
C ASP A 321 -10.90 -29.28 -7.07
N GLY A 322 -11.49 -29.82 -5.97
CA GLY A 322 -11.69 -31.27 -5.79
C GLY A 322 -10.41 -32.08 -5.57
N THR A 323 -9.29 -31.44 -5.18
CA THR A 323 -8.00 -32.10 -4.97
C THR A 323 -7.63 -32.10 -3.50
N ASP A 324 -7.37 -33.30 -2.95
CA ASP A 324 -6.93 -33.46 -1.56
C ASP A 324 -5.42 -33.17 -1.39
N ASN A 325 -4.63 -33.31 -2.44
CA ASN A 325 -3.18 -33.16 -2.42
C ASN A 325 -2.70 -32.12 -3.46
N ILE A 326 -2.25 -30.99 -2.97
CA ILE A 326 -1.77 -29.89 -3.81
C ILE A 326 -0.50 -30.26 -4.60
N PHE A 327 0.36 -31.13 -4.04
CA PHE A 327 1.62 -31.54 -4.68
C PHE A 327 1.37 -32.35 -5.95
N ASP A 328 0.32 -33.16 -5.98
CA ASP A 328 -0.04 -33.95 -7.18
C ASP A 328 -0.48 -33.08 -8.35
N VAL A 329 -1.11 -31.92 -8.06
CA VAL A 329 -1.49 -30.95 -9.08
C VAL A 329 -0.24 -30.29 -9.64
N ILE A 330 0.63 -29.76 -8.76
CA ILE A 330 1.84 -29.04 -9.15
C ILE A 330 2.81 -29.99 -9.90
N LYS A 331 2.85 -31.27 -9.55
CA LYS A 331 3.66 -32.28 -10.23
C LYS A 331 3.22 -32.52 -11.67
N LYS A 332 1.94 -32.35 -11.99
CA LYS A 332 1.39 -32.51 -13.35
C LYS A 332 1.71 -31.32 -14.27
N GLY A 333 1.94 -30.13 -13.71
CA GLY A 333 2.27 -28.93 -14.47
C GLY A 333 2.21 -27.68 -13.62
N ASP A 334 2.78 -26.61 -14.14
CA ASP A 334 2.79 -25.31 -13.49
C ASP A 334 1.38 -24.76 -13.38
N VAL A 335 1.06 -24.10 -12.26
CA VAL A 335 -0.22 -23.43 -12.01
C VAL A 335 0.01 -21.94 -11.82
N LEU A 336 -0.70 -21.13 -12.61
CA LEU A 336 -0.67 -19.67 -12.52
C LEU A 336 -1.98 -19.14 -11.92
N MET A 337 -1.87 -18.33 -10.88
CA MET A 337 -2.99 -17.74 -10.16
C MET A 337 -2.98 -16.22 -10.33
N HIS A 338 -4.15 -15.62 -10.54
CA HIS A 338 -4.32 -14.19 -10.68
C HIS A 338 -5.20 -13.65 -9.53
N HIS A 339 -4.55 -13.16 -8.48
CA HIS A 339 -5.24 -12.52 -7.36
C HIS A 339 -5.64 -11.08 -7.69
N PRO A 340 -6.72 -10.52 -7.08
CA PRO A 340 -7.69 -11.10 -6.17
C PRO A 340 -8.84 -11.81 -6.89
N TYR A 341 -8.80 -11.92 -8.22
CA TYR A 341 -9.86 -12.54 -9.02
C TYR A 341 -10.01 -14.01 -8.64
N GLN A 342 -8.89 -14.68 -8.48
CA GLN A 342 -8.78 -16.04 -7.94
C GLN A 342 -8.26 -15.99 -6.48
N SER A 343 -8.72 -16.98 -5.70
CA SER A 343 -8.45 -17.09 -4.27
C SER A 343 -6.96 -17.31 -3.98
N PHE A 344 -6.49 -16.69 -2.88
CA PHE A 344 -5.16 -16.91 -2.30
C PHE A 344 -5.08 -18.17 -1.43
N VAL A 345 -6.21 -18.85 -1.17
CA VAL A 345 -6.28 -20.05 -0.34
C VAL A 345 -5.29 -21.13 -0.77
N PRO A 346 -5.10 -21.47 -2.07
CA PRO A 346 -4.11 -22.47 -2.47
C PRO A 346 -2.68 -22.16 -2.02
N VAL A 347 -2.29 -20.88 -1.93
CA VAL A 347 -0.97 -20.50 -1.42
C VAL A 347 -0.85 -20.79 0.09
N VAL A 348 -1.91 -20.56 0.84
CA VAL A 348 -1.97 -20.93 2.27
C VAL A 348 -1.97 -22.46 2.43
N ASP A 349 -2.76 -23.16 1.61
CA ASP A 349 -2.86 -24.62 1.62
C ASP A 349 -1.55 -25.30 1.26
N PHE A 350 -0.78 -24.72 0.35
CA PHE A 350 0.55 -25.23 -0.01
C PHE A 350 1.45 -25.35 1.22
N ILE A 351 1.47 -24.35 2.09
CA ILE A 351 2.28 -24.37 3.32
C ILE A 351 1.61 -25.23 4.40
N ARG A 352 0.28 -25.17 4.51
CA ARG A 352 -0.50 -25.93 5.50
C ARG A 352 -0.42 -27.44 5.25
N GLN A 353 -0.53 -27.88 4.00
CA GLN A 353 -0.34 -29.28 3.65
C GLN A 353 1.12 -29.71 3.86
N ALA A 354 2.08 -28.88 3.43
CA ALA A 354 3.50 -29.13 3.69
C ALA A 354 3.82 -29.28 5.17
N SER A 355 3.14 -28.54 6.05
CA SER A 355 3.39 -28.62 7.50
C SER A 355 2.96 -29.96 8.11
N LYS A 356 1.98 -30.64 7.52
CA LYS A 356 1.39 -31.91 8.03
C LYS A 356 1.90 -33.13 7.30
N ASP A 357 2.34 -33.00 6.06
CA ASP A 357 2.76 -34.12 5.21
C ASP A 357 4.06 -34.75 5.74
N PRO A 358 4.06 -36.06 6.10
CA PRO A 358 5.23 -36.74 6.68
C PRO A 358 6.42 -36.81 5.69
N ASP A 359 6.16 -36.75 4.37
CA ASP A 359 7.19 -36.82 3.34
C ASP A 359 7.87 -35.45 3.09
N VAL A 360 7.33 -34.34 3.62
CA VAL A 360 7.97 -33.04 3.54
C VAL A 360 9.12 -32.94 4.55
N LEU A 361 10.32 -32.67 4.04
CA LEU A 361 11.56 -32.62 4.81
C LEU A 361 11.90 -31.21 5.24
N ALA A 362 11.67 -30.22 4.35
CA ALA A 362 12.00 -28.82 4.61
C ALA A 362 11.02 -27.86 3.98
N ILE A 363 10.83 -26.69 4.64
CA ILE A 363 10.11 -25.54 4.12
C ILE A 363 11.01 -24.32 4.29
N LYS A 364 11.22 -23.57 3.20
CA LYS A 364 11.96 -22.31 3.22
C LYS A 364 11.09 -21.20 2.63
N GLN A 365 11.00 -20.04 3.29
CA GLN A 365 10.11 -18.96 2.86
C GLN A 365 10.67 -17.58 3.18
N THR A 366 10.41 -16.61 2.29
CA THR A 366 10.65 -15.18 2.53
C THR A 366 9.36 -14.50 2.97
N LEU A 367 9.42 -13.65 4.00
CA LEU A 367 8.30 -12.84 4.49
C LEU A 367 8.68 -11.38 4.53
N TYR A 368 7.82 -10.51 3.98
CA TYR A 368 8.02 -9.06 3.96
C TYR A 368 6.93 -8.32 4.75
N ARG A 369 5.67 -8.46 4.38
CA ARG A 369 4.49 -7.95 5.08
C ARG A 369 3.51 -9.08 5.29
N VAL A 370 3.13 -9.33 6.53
CA VAL A 370 2.27 -10.44 6.93
C VAL A 370 1.04 -9.88 7.63
N SER A 371 -0.11 -10.54 7.48
CA SER A 371 -1.33 -10.14 8.20
C SER A 371 -1.19 -10.32 9.72
N GLY A 372 -1.97 -9.56 10.49
CA GLY A 372 -1.91 -9.60 11.96
C GLY A 372 -2.27 -10.97 12.56
N ASN A 373 -3.04 -11.81 11.86
CA ASN A 373 -3.37 -13.18 12.25
C ASN A 373 -3.12 -14.13 11.07
N SER A 374 -1.85 -14.24 10.67
CA SER A 374 -1.45 -14.94 9.45
C SER A 374 -1.58 -16.46 9.57
N PRO A 375 -2.37 -17.10 8.69
CA PRO A 375 -2.42 -18.56 8.61
C PRO A 375 -1.10 -19.18 8.12
N ILE A 376 -0.29 -18.41 7.37
CA ILE A 376 1.02 -18.85 6.89
C ILE A 376 2.00 -18.98 8.06
N ILE A 377 2.07 -17.96 8.95
CA ILE A 377 2.89 -18.02 10.16
C ILE A 377 2.50 -19.20 11.04
N ALA A 378 1.20 -19.46 11.20
CA ALA A 378 0.70 -20.60 11.97
C ALA A 378 1.15 -21.93 11.35
N ALA A 379 1.07 -22.07 10.02
CA ALA A 379 1.48 -23.26 9.32
C ALA A 379 3.01 -23.50 9.38
N LEU A 380 3.82 -22.45 9.27
CA LEU A 380 5.27 -22.55 9.40
C LEU A 380 5.69 -22.97 10.82
N ALA A 381 5.06 -22.40 11.85
CA ALA A 381 5.29 -22.77 13.24
C ALA A 381 4.93 -24.27 13.46
N GLN A 382 3.75 -24.68 13.00
CA GLN A 382 3.32 -26.09 13.07
C GLN A 382 4.29 -27.04 12.35
N ALA A 383 4.84 -26.64 11.20
CA ALA A 383 5.82 -27.44 10.47
C ALA A 383 7.08 -27.71 11.30
N ALA A 384 7.60 -26.68 11.99
CA ALA A 384 8.76 -26.81 12.86
C ALA A 384 8.45 -27.70 14.08
N GLU A 385 7.28 -27.51 14.71
CA GLU A 385 6.78 -28.36 15.80
C GLU A 385 6.63 -29.83 15.37
N ASN A 386 6.28 -30.08 14.10
CA ASN A 386 6.23 -31.42 13.50
C ASN A 386 7.60 -31.98 13.08
N GLY A 387 8.71 -31.33 13.48
CA GLY A 387 10.07 -31.78 13.27
C GLY A 387 10.65 -31.51 11.89
N LYS A 388 10.01 -30.67 11.04
CA LYS A 388 10.53 -30.32 9.73
C LYS A 388 11.60 -29.24 9.83
N GLN A 389 12.53 -29.23 8.87
CA GLN A 389 13.49 -28.12 8.73
C GLN A 389 12.78 -26.89 8.16
N VAL A 390 12.53 -25.90 9.00
CA VAL A 390 11.83 -24.65 8.58
C VAL A 390 12.79 -23.47 8.68
N SER A 391 13.07 -22.84 7.54
CA SER A 391 13.91 -21.63 7.46
C SER A 391 13.08 -20.48 6.93
N VAL A 392 12.99 -19.40 7.69
CA VAL A 392 12.17 -18.24 7.34
C VAL A 392 13.00 -16.98 7.37
N LEU A 393 13.08 -16.27 6.23
CA LEU A 393 13.63 -14.93 6.22
C LEU A 393 12.49 -13.94 6.50
N VAL A 394 12.59 -13.21 7.59
CA VAL A 394 11.66 -12.14 7.97
C VAL A 394 12.33 -10.80 7.76
N GLU A 395 11.81 -9.99 6.83
CA GLU A 395 12.32 -8.65 6.58
C GLU A 395 11.87 -7.69 7.67
N LEU A 396 12.75 -7.39 8.63
CA LEU A 396 12.43 -6.51 9.77
C LEU A 396 12.26 -5.04 9.36
N LYS A 397 12.91 -4.60 8.26
CA LYS A 397 12.87 -3.21 7.77
C LYS A 397 11.69 -2.95 6.81
N ALA A 398 10.62 -3.75 6.90
CA ALA A 398 9.39 -3.50 6.16
C ALA A 398 8.69 -2.26 6.77
N ARG A 399 8.78 -1.13 6.07
CA ARG A 399 8.37 0.20 6.56
C ARG A 399 6.94 0.21 7.12
N PHE A 400 6.78 0.66 8.37
CA PHE A 400 5.56 0.69 9.19
C PHE A 400 5.00 -0.68 9.61
N ASP A 401 5.65 -1.76 9.24
CA ASP A 401 5.32 -3.12 9.69
C ASP A 401 6.42 -3.73 10.58
N GLU A 402 7.43 -2.93 10.96
CA GLU A 402 8.60 -3.39 11.70
C GLU A 402 8.20 -4.07 13.03
N GLU A 403 7.32 -3.43 13.82
CA GLU A 403 6.85 -3.98 15.11
C GLU A 403 6.16 -5.33 14.93
N ASN A 404 5.26 -5.42 13.93
CA ASN A 404 4.53 -6.64 13.61
C ASN A 404 5.50 -7.76 13.18
N ASN A 405 6.48 -7.44 12.34
CA ASN A 405 7.43 -8.42 11.84
C ASN A 405 8.37 -8.92 12.95
N ILE A 406 8.75 -8.08 13.93
CA ILE A 406 9.50 -8.49 15.12
C ILE A 406 8.70 -9.52 15.94
N VAL A 407 7.41 -9.27 16.16
CA VAL A 407 6.53 -10.19 16.89
C VAL A 407 6.46 -11.57 16.21
N TRP A 408 6.32 -11.57 14.87
CA TRP A 408 6.26 -12.81 14.11
C TRP A 408 7.59 -13.54 14.08
N ALA A 409 8.70 -12.84 13.93
CA ALA A 409 10.03 -13.44 14.00
C ALA A 409 10.24 -14.19 15.31
N ARG A 410 9.95 -13.55 16.45
CA ARG A 410 10.04 -14.17 17.79
C ARG A 410 9.10 -15.36 17.95
N LYS A 411 7.90 -15.31 17.38
CA LYS A 411 6.95 -16.43 17.42
C LYS A 411 7.46 -17.64 16.65
N LEU A 412 8.04 -17.42 15.47
CA LEU A 412 8.62 -18.49 14.64
C LEU A 412 9.84 -19.13 15.33
N GLU A 413 10.72 -18.32 15.94
CA GLU A 413 11.87 -18.84 16.71
C GLU A 413 11.44 -19.73 17.87
N LYS A 414 10.43 -19.30 18.65
CA LYS A 414 9.87 -20.09 19.75
C LYS A 414 9.29 -21.44 19.29
N ALA A 415 8.78 -21.52 18.07
CA ALA A 415 8.27 -22.75 17.48
C ALA A 415 9.39 -23.66 16.93
N GLY A 416 10.66 -23.20 16.93
CA GLY A 416 11.81 -23.97 16.44
C GLY A 416 12.17 -23.70 14.98
N CYS A 417 11.63 -22.65 14.35
CA CYS A 417 12.05 -22.23 13.01
C CYS A 417 13.45 -21.59 13.07
N HIS A 418 14.25 -21.81 12.03
CA HIS A 418 15.46 -21.02 11.79
C HIS A 418 15.06 -19.70 11.15
N VAL A 419 15.12 -18.61 11.90
CA VAL A 419 14.74 -17.26 11.45
C VAL A 419 15.96 -16.45 11.04
N ILE A 420 15.89 -15.83 9.86
CA ILE A 420 16.92 -14.93 9.30
C ILE A 420 16.31 -13.53 9.28
N TYR A 421 16.98 -12.56 9.90
CA TYR A 421 16.49 -11.18 10.07
C TYR A 421 16.86 -10.22 8.92
N GLY A 422 16.85 -10.70 7.70
CA GLY A 422 17.25 -9.95 6.52
C GLY A 422 18.76 -10.04 6.24
N LEU A 423 19.23 -9.24 5.29
CA LEU A 423 20.63 -9.11 4.91
C LEU A 423 21.12 -7.69 5.22
N VAL A 424 22.36 -7.58 5.69
CA VAL A 424 23.01 -6.27 5.93
C VAL A 424 23.09 -5.49 4.59
N GLY A 425 22.74 -4.22 4.62
CA GLY A 425 22.75 -3.33 3.45
C GLY A 425 21.67 -3.59 2.40
N LEU A 426 20.94 -4.70 2.45
CA LEU A 426 19.88 -5.06 1.50
C LEU A 426 18.53 -5.22 2.21
N LYS A 427 17.44 -5.03 1.46
CA LYS A 427 16.08 -5.41 1.90
C LYS A 427 15.60 -6.58 1.07
N THR A 428 15.11 -7.63 1.70
CA THR A 428 14.55 -8.79 0.99
C THR A 428 13.10 -8.52 0.63
N HIS A 429 12.84 -8.42 -0.67
CA HIS A 429 11.50 -8.16 -1.21
C HIS A 429 11.01 -9.25 -2.17
N SER A 430 11.81 -10.26 -2.44
CA SER A 430 11.41 -11.47 -3.19
C SER A 430 10.29 -12.23 -2.49
N LYS A 431 9.41 -12.88 -3.26
CA LYS A 431 8.33 -13.72 -2.76
C LYS A 431 8.55 -15.11 -3.31
N ILE A 432 9.15 -15.94 -2.47
CA ILE A 432 9.52 -17.31 -2.81
C ILE A 432 9.28 -18.23 -1.62
N THR A 433 8.68 -19.38 -1.89
CA THR A 433 8.56 -20.52 -0.95
C THR A 433 9.08 -21.76 -1.63
N LEU A 434 9.94 -22.50 -0.93
CA LEU A 434 10.47 -23.78 -1.36
C LEU A 434 10.03 -24.85 -0.37
N VAL A 435 9.37 -25.91 -0.88
CA VAL A 435 9.05 -27.12 -0.14
C VAL A 435 9.87 -28.26 -0.73
N VAL A 436 10.62 -28.95 0.12
CA VAL A 436 11.42 -30.12 -0.24
C VAL A 436 10.71 -31.36 0.27
N ARG A 437 10.27 -32.21 -0.64
CA ARG A 437 9.46 -33.43 -0.37
C ARG A 437 10.16 -34.67 -0.87
N LYS A 438 10.08 -35.73 -0.09
CA LYS A 438 10.51 -37.07 -0.51
C LYS A 438 9.40 -37.71 -1.36
N GLU A 439 9.74 -38.12 -2.57
CA GLU A 439 8.85 -38.82 -3.48
C GLU A 439 9.36 -40.27 -3.70
N GLU A 440 8.59 -41.10 -4.39
CA GLU A 440 9.01 -42.46 -4.74
C GLU A 440 10.28 -42.47 -5.61
N ASP A 441 10.43 -41.46 -6.49
CA ASP A 441 11.54 -41.32 -7.43
C ASP A 441 12.71 -40.47 -6.89
N GLY A 442 12.66 -40.03 -5.63
CA GLY A 442 13.72 -39.25 -4.99
C GLY A 442 13.19 -37.99 -4.31
N ILE A 443 14.05 -36.99 -4.16
CA ILE A 443 13.69 -35.69 -3.57
C ILE A 443 13.20 -34.76 -4.66
N ARG A 444 12.00 -34.20 -4.45
CA ARG A 444 11.40 -33.20 -5.34
C ARG A 444 11.25 -31.84 -4.64
N ARG A 445 11.47 -30.78 -5.41
CA ARG A 445 11.33 -29.39 -4.96
C ARG A 445 10.06 -28.82 -5.55
N TYR A 446 9.20 -28.29 -4.70
CA TYR A 446 8.00 -27.57 -5.09
C TYR A 446 8.20 -26.11 -4.73
N VAL A 447 7.97 -25.21 -5.67
CA VAL A 447 8.27 -23.79 -5.51
C VAL A 447 7.04 -22.96 -5.79
N HIS A 448 6.74 -22.00 -4.90
CA HIS A 448 5.83 -20.90 -5.19
C HIS A 448 6.66 -19.63 -5.40
N LEU A 449 6.37 -18.94 -6.49
CA LEU A 449 6.93 -17.63 -6.85
C LEU A 449 5.79 -16.62 -7.00
N GLY A 450 5.96 -15.41 -6.48
CA GLY A 450 4.91 -14.40 -6.56
C GLY A 450 5.40 -12.99 -6.80
N THR A 451 4.53 -12.18 -7.40
CA THR A 451 4.74 -10.73 -7.51
C THR A 451 4.30 -10.00 -6.24
N GLY A 452 3.38 -10.60 -5.46
CA GLY A 452 2.75 -10.06 -4.26
C GLY A 452 3.20 -10.72 -2.96
N ASN A 453 2.99 -10.01 -1.85
CA ASN A 453 3.37 -10.49 -0.51
C ASN A 453 2.56 -11.70 -0.06
N TYR A 454 3.13 -12.49 0.84
CA TYR A 454 2.44 -13.57 1.57
C TYR A 454 1.52 -13.00 2.66
N ASN A 455 0.47 -12.30 2.21
CA ASN A 455 -0.49 -11.62 3.08
C ASN A 455 -1.91 -11.85 2.55
N ASP A 456 -2.65 -12.72 3.23
CA ASP A 456 -4.00 -13.16 2.85
C ASP A 456 -5.05 -12.03 2.92
N ALA A 457 -4.82 -11.00 3.72
CA ALA A 457 -5.69 -9.84 3.78
C ALA A 457 -5.50 -8.91 2.56
N THR A 458 -4.26 -8.56 2.21
CA THR A 458 -3.97 -7.71 1.05
C THR A 458 -4.18 -8.44 -0.28
N ALA A 459 -4.05 -9.77 -0.32
CA ALA A 459 -4.33 -10.59 -1.50
C ALA A 459 -5.79 -10.52 -1.98
N LYS A 460 -6.70 -9.98 -1.17
CA LYS A 460 -8.09 -9.69 -1.55
C LYS A 460 -8.28 -8.31 -2.19
N LEU A 461 -7.27 -7.46 -2.15
CA LEU A 461 -7.33 -6.06 -2.56
C LEU A 461 -6.30 -5.70 -3.64
N TYR A 462 -5.19 -6.45 -3.73
CA TYR A 462 -4.08 -6.20 -4.65
C TYR A 462 -4.12 -7.19 -5.79
N THR A 463 -3.90 -6.71 -7.02
CA THR A 463 -3.71 -7.62 -8.14
C THR A 463 -2.28 -8.14 -8.11
N ASP A 464 -2.13 -9.46 -8.12
CA ASP A 464 -0.83 -10.12 -8.13
C ASP A 464 -0.89 -11.44 -8.89
N ILE A 465 0.27 -11.88 -9.37
CA ILE A 465 0.45 -13.18 -10.02
C ILE A 465 1.25 -14.08 -9.09
N GLY A 466 0.73 -15.30 -8.87
CA GLY A 466 1.43 -16.37 -8.21
C GLY A 466 1.63 -17.55 -9.16
N MET A 467 2.77 -18.20 -9.11
CA MET A 467 3.05 -19.43 -9.87
C MET A 467 3.53 -20.52 -8.93
N MET A 468 2.94 -21.72 -9.05
CA MET A 468 3.42 -22.93 -8.40
C MET A 468 4.02 -23.87 -9.45
N THR A 469 5.20 -24.42 -9.17
CA THR A 469 5.94 -25.26 -10.09
C THR A 469 6.71 -26.36 -9.37
N ALA A 470 6.89 -27.49 -10.04
CA ALA A 470 7.81 -28.58 -9.66
C ALA A 470 9.00 -28.68 -10.65
N SER A 471 9.27 -27.62 -11.43
CA SER A 471 10.42 -27.55 -12.34
C SER A 471 11.72 -27.75 -11.58
N GLU A 472 12.52 -28.73 -11.98
CA GLU A 472 13.81 -29.03 -11.36
C GLU A 472 14.75 -27.82 -11.43
N ALA A 473 14.84 -27.17 -12.60
CA ALA A 473 15.68 -25.98 -12.81
C ALA A 473 15.30 -24.80 -11.89
N ILE A 474 14.00 -24.55 -11.70
CA ILE A 474 13.51 -23.53 -10.75
C ILE A 474 13.74 -23.97 -9.31
N GLY A 475 13.58 -25.27 -9.01
CA GLY A 475 13.83 -25.83 -7.69
C GLY A 475 15.29 -25.74 -7.25
N GLU A 476 16.22 -25.95 -8.17
CA GLU A 476 17.66 -25.75 -7.95
C GLU A 476 17.98 -24.28 -7.70
N ASP A 477 17.46 -23.40 -8.53
CA ASP A 477 17.62 -21.94 -8.36
C ASP A 477 17.03 -21.48 -7.02
N ALA A 478 15.85 -21.97 -6.64
CA ALA A 478 15.23 -21.66 -5.36
C ALA A 478 16.09 -22.11 -4.17
N THR A 479 16.73 -23.28 -4.28
CA THR A 479 17.69 -23.76 -3.28
C THR A 479 18.88 -22.81 -3.18
N ALA A 480 19.43 -22.38 -4.32
CA ALA A 480 20.54 -21.42 -4.39
C ALA A 480 20.16 -20.04 -3.79
N VAL A 481 18.92 -19.57 -4.05
CA VAL A 481 18.39 -18.33 -3.44
C VAL A 481 18.45 -18.41 -1.91
N PHE A 482 17.92 -19.47 -1.30
CA PHE A 482 17.93 -19.62 0.15
C PHE A 482 19.32 -19.83 0.72
N ASN A 483 20.22 -20.49 0.03
CA ASN A 483 21.62 -20.61 0.44
C ASN A 483 22.35 -19.26 0.39
N MET A 484 22.06 -18.42 -0.61
CA MET A 484 22.55 -17.04 -0.68
C MET A 484 22.02 -16.20 0.49
N LEU A 485 20.72 -16.33 0.79
CA LEU A 485 20.07 -15.55 1.86
C LEU A 485 20.52 -15.98 3.28
N SER A 486 20.89 -17.24 3.47
CA SER A 486 21.25 -17.77 4.79
C SER A 486 22.75 -17.92 5.02
N GLY A 487 23.54 -18.08 4.00
CA GLY A 487 24.94 -18.50 4.12
C GLY A 487 25.95 -17.63 3.38
N TYR A 488 25.55 -16.45 2.87
CA TYR A 488 26.43 -15.58 2.09
C TYR A 488 27.12 -16.26 0.91
N SER A 489 26.50 -17.31 0.34
CA SER A 489 27.04 -17.98 -0.83
C SER A 489 26.52 -17.34 -2.10
N GLU A 490 27.40 -16.93 -3.02
CA GLU A 490 27.03 -16.42 -4.33
C GLU A 490 27.02 -17.55 -5.35
N PRO A 491 25.85 -17.88 -5.97
CA PRO A 491 25.81 -18.85 -7.04
C PRO A 491 26.54 -18.30 -8.28
N ARG A 492 27.23 -19.19 -9.02
CA ARG A 492 27.97 -18.80 -10.22
C ARG A 492 27.07 -18.49 -11.41
N SER A 493 25.89 -19.09 -11.46
CA SER A 493 24.91 -18.96 -12.54
C SER A 493 23.52 -19.33 -12.05
N TRP A 494 22.51 -18.92 -12.81
CA TRP A 494 21.10 -19.25 -12.62
C TRP A 494 20.58 -20.03 -13.81
N ASN A 495 19.71 -21.01 -13.56
CA ASN A 495 19.09 -21.80 -14.63
C ASN A 495 17.94 -21.04 -15.30
N ARG A 496 17.03 -20.49 -14.48
CA ARG A 496 15.81 -19.81 -14.94
C ARG A 496 15.57 -18.47 -14.25
N LEU A 497 15.92 -18.34 -12.98
CA LEU A 497 15.67 -17.13 -12.21
C LEU A 497 16.73 -16.05 -12.52
N SER A 498 16.38 -14.80 -12.27
CA SER A 498 17.35 -13.70 -12.21
C SER A 498 17.08 -12.88 -10.96
N LEU A 499 18.14 -12.60 -10.22
CA LEU A 499 18.03 -11.92 -8.93
C LEU A 499 18.66 -10.54 -8.94
N ALA A 500 18.05 -9.60 -8.23
CA ALA A 500 18.70 -8.36 -7.82
C ALA A 500 19.46 -8.60 -6.50
N PRO A 501 20.55 -7.85 -6.21
CA PRO A 501 21.01 -6.68 -7.02
C PRO A 501 21.97 -7.02 -8.18
N LEU A 502 22.43 -8.25 -8.33
CA LEU A 502 23.58 -8.53 -9.21
C LEU A 502 23.22 -8.81 -10.69
N TRP A 503 22.09 -9.47 -10.97
CA TRP A 503 21.81 -9.99 -12.32
C TRP A 503 20.54 -9.46 -12.97
N LEU A 504 19.57 -9.02 -12.17
CA LEU A 504 18.23 -8.73 -12.65
C LEU A 504 18.19 -7.49 -13.57
N LYS A 505 18.93 -6.44 -13.24
CA LYS A 505 19.02 -5.23 -14.07
C LYS A 505 19.65 -5.55 -15.43
N ASP A 506 20.75 -6.29 -15.44
CA ASP A 506 21.45 -6.69 -16.66
C ASP A 506 20.56 -7.57 -17.54
N ARG A 507 19.75 -8.44 -16.93
CA ARG A 507 18.80 -9.25 -17.67
C ARG A 507 17.75 -8.39 -18.38
N PHE A 508 17.18 -7.40 -17.72
CA PHE A 508 16.24 -6.48 -18.36
C PHE A 508 16.89 -5.67 -19.48
N LEU A 509 18.07 -5.12 -19.25
CA LEU A 509 18.81 -4.38 -20.27
C LEU A 509 19.13 -5.26 -21.48
N TYR A 510 19.53 -6.52 -21.26
CA TYR A 510 19.75 -7.49 -22.34
C TYR A 510 18.47 -7.76 -23.15
N LEU A 511 17.33 -7.96 -22.49
CA LEU A 511 16.05 -8.21 -23.17
C LEU A 511 15.59 -7.01 -24.00
N ILE A 512 15.74 -5.79 -23.48
CA ILE A 512 15.41 -4.56 -24.21
C ILE A 512 16.36 -4.38 -25.42
N GLU A 513 17.67 -4.58 -25.24
CA GLU A 513 18.67 -4.47 -26.31
C GLU A 513 18.43 -5.52 -27.40
N ARG A 514 17.96 -6.72 -27.04
CA ARG A 514 17.59 -7.76 -28.01
C ARG A 514 16.43 -7.31 -28.90
N GLU A 515 15.37 -6.73 -28.33
CA GLU A 515 14.24 -6.19 -29.10
C GLU A 515 14.69 -5.04 -30.01
N LYS A 516 15.57 -4.15 -29.53
CA LYS A 516 16.20 -3.09 -30.34
C LYS A 516 16.94 -3.66 -31.56
N LYS A 517 17.80 -4.66 -31.34
CA LYS A 517 18.53 -5.34 -32.44
C LYS A 517 17.62 -6.05 -33.43
N ASN A 518 16.52 -6.62 -32.96
CA ASN A 518 15.49 -7.19 -33.84
C ASN A 518 14.88 -6.11 -34.73
N ALA A 519 14.51 -4.95 -34.21
CA ALA A 519 13.97 -3.84 -34.98
C ALA A 519 14.97 -3.25 -35.96
N GLU A 520 16.24 -3.06 -35.55
CA GLU A 520 17.32 -2.62 -36.41
C GLU A 520 17.58 -3.58 -37.57
N ALA A 521 17.34 -4.87 -37.40
CA ALA A 521 17.43 -5.91 -38.43
C ALA A 521 16.16 -6.04 -39.29
N GLY A 522 15.17 -5.13 -39.15
CA GLY A 522 13.91 -5.13 -39.91
C GLY A 522 12.89 -6.18 -39.43
N ARG A 523 13.07 -6.74 -38.25
CA ARG A 523 12.14 -7.67 -37.59
C ARG A 523 11.22 -6.93 -36.64
N GLU A 524 10.12 -7.54 -36.27
CA GLU A 524 9.21 -6.98 -35.29
C GLU A 524 9.88 -6.93 -33.90
N GLY A 525 9.85 -5.77 -33.25
CA GLY A 525 10.24 -5.57 -31.87
C GLY A 525 9.06 -5.06 -31.06
N HIS A 526 8.71 -5.75 -29.99
CA HIS A 526 7.56 -5.37 -29.15
C HIS A 526 7.84 -5.66 -27.68
N ILE A 527 7.61 -4.67 -26.83
CA ILE A 527 7.74 -4.77 -25.37
C ILE A 527 6.45 -4.33 -24.73
N ILE A 528 5.92 -5.16 -23.83
CA ILE A 528 4.85 -4.76 -22.90
C ILE A 528 5.40 -4.93 -21.48
N ALA A 529 5.31 -3.89 -20.65
CA ALA A 529 5.79 -3.98 -19.28
C ALA A 529 4.77 -3.37 -18.31
N LYS A 530 4.26 -4.21 -17.41
CA LYS A 530 3.39 -3.81 -16.31
C LYS A 530 4.17 -3.75 -15.01
N MET A 531 4.06 -2.63 -14.29
CA MET A 531 4.74 -2.41 -13.01
C MET A 531 4.08 -1.30 -12.18
N ASN A 532 4.55 -1.10 -10.95
CA ASN A 532 4.05 0.01 -10.13
C ASN A 532 4.81 1.32 -10.41
N SER A 533 6.12 1.25 -10.67
CA SER A 533 6.96 2.43 -10.82
C SER A 533 8.09 2.22 -11.83
N LEU A 534 8.35 3.25 -12.63
CA LEU A 534 9.42 3.33 -13.61
C LEU A 534 10.24 4.60 -13.35
N CYS A 535 11.45 4.47 -12.78
CA CYS A 535 12.34 5.59 -12.54
C CYS A 535 13.84 5.22 -12.57
N ASP A 536 14.19 4.01 -13.03
CA ASP A 536 15.60 3.65 -13.28
C ASP A 536 16.09 4.32 -14.55
N ARG A 537 17.20 5.07 -14.42
CA ARG A 537 17.76 5.86 -15.54
C ARG A 537 18.20 4.99 -16.71
N ASP A 538 18.92 3.90 -16.43
CA ASP A 538 19.52 3.08 -17.47
C ASP A 538 18.44 2.32 -18.25
N ILE A 539 17.41 1.82 -17.56
CA ILE A 539 16.24 1.20 -18.19
C ILE A 539 15.50 2.23 -19.07
N ILE A 540 15.27 3.47 -18.57
CA ILE A 540 14.58 4.52 -19.34
C ILE A 540 15.37 4.86 -20.62
N VAL A 541 16.70 5.00 -20.52
CA VAL A 541 17.56 5.26 -21.67
C VAL A 541 17.49 4.11 -22.67
N ALA A 542 17.57 2.86 -22.20
CA ALA A 542 17.46 1.68 -23.06
C ALA A 542 16.10 1.63 -23.81
N LEU A 543 14.99 1.99 -23.13
CA LEU A 543 13.68 2.08 -23.75
C LEU A 543 13.61 3.19 -24.81
N TYR A 544 14.24 4.35 -24.58
CA TYR A 544 14.33 5.41 -25.59
C TYR A 544 15.12 4.96 -26.82
N GLU A 545 16.24 4.27 -26.61
CA GLU A 545 17.03 3.73 -27.72
C GLU A 545 16.26 2.66 -28.51
N ALA A 546 15.53 1.77 -27.83
CA ALA A 546 14.69 0.78 -28.48
C ALA A 546 13.55 1.44 -29.27
N SER A 547 12.91 2.48 -28.72
CA SER A 547 11.88 3.26 -29.41
C SER A 547 12.43 3.92 -30.69
N ARG A 548 13.64 4.50 -30.64
CA ARG A 548 14.31 5.09 -31.82
C ARG A 548 14.59 4.06 -32.91
N ALA A 549 14.85 2.82 -32.53
CA ALA A 549 15.04 1.72 -33.46
C ALA A 549 13.75 1.19 -34.07
N GLY A 550 12.59 1.65 -33.61
CA GLY A 550 11.27 1.24 -34.10
C GLY A 550 10.55 0.19 -33.26
N VAL A 551 11.07 -0.16 -32.08
CA VAL A 551 10.37 -1.09 -31.16
C VAL A 551 9.08 -0.45 -30.64
N ARG A 552 7.95 -1.17 -30.75
CA ARG A 552 6.71 -0.80 -30.11
C ARG A 552 6.77 -1.08 -28.61
N ILE A 553 6.54 -0.06 -27.79
CA ILE A 553 6.64 -0.17 -26.34
C ILE A 553 5.35 0.29 -25.67
N GLU A 554 4.69 -0.60 -24.95
CA GLU A 554 3.42 -0.35 -24.25
C GLU A 554 3.61 -0.59 -22.76
N LEU A 555 3.59 0.49 -21.97
CA LEU A 555 3.85 0.44 -20.54
C LEU A 555 2.57 0.63 -19.73
N ILE A 556 2.35 -0.23 -18.75
CA ILE A 556 1.24 -0.15 -17.78
C ILE A 556 1.87 0.18 -16.42
N VAL A 557 1.97 1.47 -16.11
CA VAL A 557 2.64 1.97 -14.90
C VAL A 557 1.63 2.61 -13.98
N ARG A 558 1.30 1.96 -12.88
CA ARG A 558 0.28 2.42 -11.95
C ARG A 558 0.61 3.76 -11.30
N GLY A 559 1.83 3.94 -10.81
CA GLY A 559 2.24 5.05 -9.96
C GLY A 559 3.26 5.98 -10.63
N ILE A 560 4.48 5.94 -10.13
CA ILE A 560 5.59 6.80 -10.55
C ILE A 560 6.05 6.43 -11.97
N CYS A 561 6.11 7.42 -12.85
CA CYS A 561 6.71 7.28 -14.17
C CYS A 561 7.61 8.49 -14.46
N CYS A 562 8.92 8.27 -14.55
CA CYS A 562 9.90 9.31 -14.89
C CYS A 562 10.23 9.34 -16.39
N LEU A 563 9.66 8.43 -17.17
CA LEU A 563 9.80 8.38 -18.63
C LEU A 563 8.85 9.39 -19.28
N LYS A 564 9.30 10.09 -20.31
CA LYS A 564 8.48 10.96 -21.17
C LYS A 564 8.07 10.24 -22.45
N VAL A 565 6.82 10.39 -22.84
CA VAL A 565 6.27 9.78 -24.06
C VAL A 565 6.13 10.81 -25.20
N GLY A 566 6.06 10.33 -26.44
CA GLY A 566 5.70 11.14 -27.59
C GLY A 566 6.70 12.23 -27.96
N ILE A 567 7.95 12.12 -27.53
CA ILE A 567 9.02 13.05 -27.90
C ILE A 567 9.60 12.61 -29.25
N PRO A 568 9.52 13.47 -30.30
CA PRO A 568 9.99 13.13 -31.63
C PRO A 568 11.45 12.69 -31.65
N GLY A 569 11.73 11.56 -32.31
CA GLY A 569 13.04 10.96 -32.40
C GLY A 569 13.58 10.37 -31.09
N VAL A 570 12.77 10.25 -30.06
CA VAL A 570 13.15 9.70 -28.75
C VAL A 570 12.15 8.65 -28.27
N SER A 571 10.89 9.03 -28.07
CA SER A 571 9.88 8.17 -27.42
C SER A 571 8.54 8.14 -28.13
N GLU A 572 8.52 8.36 -29.44
CA GLU A 572 7.30 8.36 -30.26
C GLU A 572 6.63 6.99 -30.35
N ASN A 573 7.38 5.90 -30.18
CA ASN A 573 6.88 4.54 -30.17
C ASN A 573 6.56 4.01 -28.75
N ILE A 574 6.59 4.89 -27.73
CA ILE A 574 6.29 4.52 -26.35
C ILE A 574 4.93 5.10 -25.95
N SER A 575 4.07 4.24 -25.46
CA SER A 575 2.81 4.62 -24.80
C SER A 575 2.84 4.20 -23.33
N VAL A 576 2.27 5.02 -22.45
CA VAL A 576 2.15 4.73 -21.01
C VAL A 576 0.72 4.92 -20.57
N ARG A 577 0.19 3.95 -19.86
CA ARG A 577 -1.11 4.03 -19.17
C ARG A 577 -1.00 3.70 -17.70
N SER A 578 -1.89 4.25 -16.92
CA SER A 578 -2.07 3.97 -15.49
C SER A 578 -3.50 3.56 -15.23
N ILE A 579 -3.71 2.46 -14.52
CA ILE A 579 -5.04 1.98 -14.13
C ILE A 579 -5.18 2.15 -12.63
N VAL A 580 -6.23 2.85 -12.21
CA VAL A 580 -6.65 2.99 -10.82
C VAL A 580 -8.11 2.54 -10.73
N GLY A 581 -8.38 1.54 -9.92
CA GLY A 581 -9.70 0.94 -9.79
C GLY A 581 -9.94 0.35 -8.39
N ASN A 582 -10.90 -0.57 -8.29
CA ASN A 582 -11.28 -1.19 -7.03
C ASN A 582 -10.16 -2.00 -6.40
N PHE A 583 -9.32 -2.61 -7.21
CA PHE A 583 -8.13 -3.33 -6.77
C PHE A 583 -6.88 -2.54 -7.11
N LEU A 584 -5.90 -2.61 -6.22
CA LEU A 584 -4.61 -1.96 -6.43
C LEU A 584 -3.79 -2.79 -7.42
N GLU A 585 -3.49 -2.20 -8.59
CA GLU A 585 -2.67 -2.82 -9.63
C GLU A 585 -1.23 -2.97 -9.15
N HIS A 586 -0.85 -4.18 -8.71
CA HIS A 586 0.43 -4.45 -8.05
C HIS A 586 1.33 -5.43 -8.79
N ALA A 587 0.77 -6.32 -9.60
CA ALA A 587 1.54 -7.31 -10.36
C ALA A 587 2.58 -6.68 -11.28
N ARG A 588 3.72 -7.34 -11.45
CA ARG A 588 4.73 -7.00 -12.43
C ARG A 588 4.83 -8.14 -13.44
N VAL A 589 4.53 -7.80 -14.69
CA VAL A 589 4.52 -8.73 -15.83
C VAL A 589 5.22 -8.08 -16.99
N PHE A 590 6.11 -8.80 -17.64
CA PHE A 590 6.95 -8.32 -18.74
C PHE A 590 6.83 -9.26 -19.93
N TYR A 591 6.63 -8.70 -21.10
CA TYR A 591 6.54 -9.39 -22.37
C TYR A 591 7.58 -8.85 -23.35
N PHE A 592 8.25 -9.74 -24.06
CA PHE A 592 9.20 -9.44 -25.12
C PHE A 592 8.90 -10.35 -26.33
N GLU A 593 8.77 -9.74 -27.51
CA GLU A 593 8.38 -10.42 -28.76
C GLU A 593 9.38 -11.47 -29.22
N ASN A 594 10.67 -11.18 -29.04
CA ASN A 594 11.75 -12.10 -29.36
C ASN A 594 11.64 -12.75 -30.75
N ASN A 595 11.39 -11.93 -31.79
CA ASN A 595 11.33 -12.38 -33.19
C ASN A 595 10.35 -13.55 -33.41
N GLY A 596 9.12 -13.45 -32.92
CA GLY A 596 8.05 -14.48 -33.08
C GLY A 596 8.13 -15.64 -32.09
N ASN A 597 9.00 -15.57 -31.08
CA ASN A 597 9.08 -16.54 -29.99
C ASN A 597 8.90 -15.83 -28.64
N PRO A 598 7.67 -15.39 -28.31
CA PRO A 598 7.41 -14.49 -27.20
C PRO A 598 7.81 -15.07 -25.84
N GLU A 599 8.42 -14.23 -25.05
CA GLU A 599 8.83 -14.52 -23.67
C GLU A 599 8.03 -13.70 -22.69
N PHE A 600 7.59 -14.38 -21.61
CA PHE A 600 6.87 -13.76 -20.50
C PHE A 600 7.62 -13.96 -19.20
N TYR A 601 7.69 -12.88 -18.40
CA TYR A 601 8.31 -12.89 -17.09
C TYR A 601 7.40 -12.23 -16.08
N CYS A 602 7.44 -12.74 -14.85
CA CYS A 602 6.87 -12.08 -13.68
C CYS A 602 7.98 -11.71 -12.69
N SER A 603 7.78 -10.64 -11.92
CA SER A 603 8.81 -10.18 -11.00
C SER A 603 8.21 -9.60 -9.71
N SER A 604 9.02 -9.62 -8.65
CA SER A 604 8.78 -8.82 -7.46
C SER A 604 9.28 -7.37 -7.59
N ALA A 605 10.11 -7.08 -8.60
CA ALA A 605 10.76 -5.80 -8.82
C ALA A 605 9.98 -4.87 -9.74
N ASP A 606 9.94 -3.59 -9.37
CA ASP A 606 9.70 -2.48 -10.29
C ASP A 606 11.01 -2.03 -10.96
N TRP A 607 10.94 -1.29 -12.06
CA TRP A 607 12.11 -0.66 -12.69
C TRP A 607 12.51 0.62 -11.94
N MET A 608 13.03 0.41 -10.73
CA MET A 608 13.51 1.45 -9.82
C MET A 608 14.91 1.12 -9.33
N PRO A 609 15.82 2.12 -9.15
CA PRO A 609 17.18 1.88 -8.64
C PRO A 609 17.20 1.07 -7.34
N ARG A 610 16.32 1.42 -6.38
CA ARG A 610 16.26 0.70 -5.10
C ARG A 610 15.86 -0.77 -5.23
N ASN A 611 15.01 -1.14 -6.23
CA ASN A 611 14.63 -2.53 -6.46
C ASN A 611 15.73 -3.30 -7.17
N LEU A 612 16.38 -2.66 -8.13
CA LEU A 612 17.38 -3.30 -8.99
C LEU A 612 18.77 -3.38 -8.34
N GLU A 613 19.09 -2.49 -7.38
CA GLU A 613 20.44 -2.31 -6.83
C GLU A 613 20.56 -2.49 -5.31
N ARG A 614 19.45 -2.36 -4.56
CA ARG A 614 19.47 -2.32 -3.07
C ARG A 614 18.46 -3.26 -2.44
N ARG A 615 17.90 -4.20 -3.20
CA ARG A 615 16.95 -5.20 -2.71
C ARG A 615 17.28 -6.56 -3.28
N VAL A 616 16.90 -7.58 -2.54
CA VAL A 616 16.77 -8.93 -3.12
C VAL A 616 15.40 -9.04 -3.76
N GLU A 617 15.39 -9.09 -5.07
CA GLU A 617 14.20 -9.24 -5.91
C GLU A 617 14.37 -10.43 -6.83
N ILE A 618 13.25 -10.92 -7.37
CA ILE A 618 13.24 -12.12 -8.23
C ILE A 618 12.52 -11.81 -9.54
N LEU A 619 13.08 -12.25 -10.65
CA LEU A 619 12.45 -12.36 -11.95
C LEU A 619 12.38 -13.83 -12.33
N PHE A 620 11.22 -14.31 -12.73
CA PHE A 620 11.00 -15.68 -13.15
C PHE A 620 10.25 -15.76 -14.48
N PRO A 621 10.67 -16.68 -15.41
CA PRO A 621 9.98 -16.88 -16.66
C PRO A 621 8.69 -17.70 -16.46
N VAL A 622 7.71 -17.47 -17.33
CA VAL A 622 6.53 -18.34 -17.50
C VAL A 622 6.65 -19.01 -18.86
N GLU A 623 6.95 -20.32 -18.87
CA GLU A 623 7.35 -21.03 -20.07
C GLU A 623 6.21 -21.86 -20.70
N ALA A 624 5.28 -22.36 -19.88
CA ALA A 624 4.17 -23.20 -20.36
C ALA A 624 3.24 -22.41 -21.30
N PRO A 625 2.94 -22.90 -22.53
CA PRO A 625 2.16 -22.16 -23.52
C PRO A 625 0.81 -21.67 -23.02
N ALA A 626 0.05 -22.52 -22.32
CA ALA A 626 -1.25 -22.15 -21.76
C ALA A 626 -1.15 -21.05 -20.70
N LEU A 627 -0.04 -20.96 -19.95
CA LEU A 627 0.19 -19.89 -18.97
C LEU A 627 0.66 -18.61 -19.64
N LYS A 628 1.39 -18.69 -20.75
CA LYS A 628 1.72 -17.51 -21.59
C LYS A 628 0.46 -16.87 -22.15
N GLU A 629 -0.51 -17.68 -22.62
CA GLU A 629 -1.81 -17.19 -23.08
C GLU A 629 -2.61 -16.50 -21.96
N LYS A 630 -2.59 -17.05 -20.74
CA LYS A 630 -3.20 -16.38 -19.57
C LYS A 630 -2.56 -15.00 -19.30
N LEU A 631 -1.24 -14.91 -19.33
CA LEU A 631 -0.54 -13.63 -19.12
C LEU A 631 -0.78 -12.63 -20.26
N TRP A 632 -0.82 -13.11 -21.50
CA TRP A 632 -1.18 -12.28 -22.65
C TRP A 632 -2.58 -11.69 -22.49
N HIS A 633 -3.56 -12.52 -22.13
CA HIS A 633 -4.94 -12.08 -21.89
C HIS A 633 -5.03 -11.00 -20.80
N ILE A 634 -4.24 -11.14 -19.71
CA ILE A 634 -4.17 -10.15 -18.66
C ILE A 634 -3.61 -8.82 -19.17
N LEU A 635 -2.50 -8.85 -19.91
CA LEU A 635 -1.87 -7.65 -20.45
C LEU A 635 -2.75 -6.98 -21.49
N GLU A 636 -3.30 -7.76 -22.45
CA GLU A 636 -4.19 -7.25 -23.49
C GLU A 636 -5.45 -6.63 -22.87
N GLY A 637 -6.07 -7.30 -21.89
CA GLY A 637 -7.23 -6.76 -21.18
C GLY A 637 -6.95 -5.41 -20.55
N GLN A 638 -5.79 -5.25 -19.92
CA GLN A 638 -5.40 -3.97 -19.33
C GLN A 638 -5.05 -2.90 -20.39
N LEU A 639 -4.47 -3.30 -21.51
CA LEU A 639 -4.23 -2.39 -22.64
C LEU A 639 -5.53 -1.92 -23.32
N ARG A 640 -6.61 -2.69 -23.24
CA ARG A 640 -7.93 -2.35 -23.75
C ARG A 640 -8.76 -1.48 -22.81
N ASP A 641 -8.38 -1.39 -21.51
CA ASP A 641 -9.16 -0.63 -20.52
C ASP A 641 -9.33 0.83 -20.96
N ASN A 642 -10.59 1.26 -21.08
CA ASN A 642 -10.97 2.62 -21.44
C ASN A 642 -11.90 3.27 -20.39
N LYS A 643 -12.20 2.56 -19.28
CA LYS A 643 -13.01 3.10 -18.18
C LYS A 643 -12.16 3.63 -17.04
N LYS A 644 -11.07 2.94 -16.70
CA LYS A 644 -10.21 3.24 -15.55
C LYS A 644 -8.80 3.68 -15.95
N ALA A 645 -8.41 3.48 -17.20
CA ALA A 645 -7.09 3.87 -17.66
C ALA A 645 -6.95 5.39 -17.82
N HIS A 646 -5.77 5.89 -17.46
CA HIS A 646 -5.30 7.25 -17.72
C HIS A 646 -4.05 7.16 -18.60
N ILE A 647 -3.99 7.94 -19.64
CA ILE A 647 -2.92 7.95 -20.64
C ILE A 647 -1.96 9.09 -20.34
N LEU A 648 -0.68 8.79 -20.24
CA LEU A 648 0.39 9.78 -20.10
C LEU A 648 0.53 10.58 -21.39
N LYS A 649 0.63 11.90 -21.27
CA LYS A 649 0.81 12.84 -22.39
C LYS A 649 2.25 13.33 -22.46
N PRO A 650 2.69 13.88 -23.61
CA PRO A 650 4.06 14.41 -23.78
C PRO A 650 4.43 15.53 -22.80
N ASP A 651 3.47 16.29 -22.32
CA ASP A 651 3.67 17.33 -21.30
C ASP A 651 3.81 16.78 -19.88
N GLY A 652 3.67 15.46 -19.70
CA GLY A 652 3.72 14.79 -18.40
C GLY A 652 2.39 14.72 -17.64
N SER A 653 1.31 15.28 -18.18
CA SER A 653 -0.03 15.15 -17.63
C SER A 653 -0.65 13.77 -17.93
N TYR A 654 -1.71 13.44 -17.19
CA TYR A 654 -2.50 12.23 -17.44
C TYR A 654 -3.93 12.61 -17.77
N GLU A 655 -4.45 12.03 -18.85
CA GLU A 655 -5.85 12.18 -19.25
C GLU A 655 -6.55 10.82 -19.19
N LYS A 656 -7.83 10.82 -18.81
CA LYS A 656 -8.66 9.60 -18.87
C LYS A 656 -8.69 9.08 -20.32
N ALA A 657 -8.58 7.75 -20.48
CA ALA A 657 -8.59 7.14 -21.80
C ALA A 657 -9.88 7.50 -22.57
N ASP A 658 -9.75 7.83 -23.87
CA ASP A 658 -10.89 8.18 -24.72
C ASP A 658 -11.69 6.92 -25.07
N GLY A 659 -12.88 6.82 -24.49
CA GLY A 659 -13.85 5.75 -24.74
C GLY A 659 -14.92 6.09 -25.77
N ARG A 660 -14.90 7.29 -26.38
CA ARG A 660 -15.92 7.70 -27.34
C ARG A 660 -15.94 6.80 -28.58
N GLY A 661 -17.10 6.27 -28.91
CA GLY A 661 -17.26 5.33 -30.03
C GLY A 661 -16.68 3.94 -29.82
N LYS A 662 -16.23 3.63 -28.61
CA LYS A 662 -15.73 2.30 -28.21
C LYS A 662 -16.67 1.67 -27.21
N GLU A 663 -16.73 0.34 -27.19
CA GLU A 663 -17.42 -0.39 -26.14
C GLU A 663 -16.72 -0.11 -24.79
N PRO A 664 -17.46 0.22 -23.72
CA PRO A 664 -16.88 0.41 -22.40
C PRO A 664 -16.23 -0.87 -21.89
N TYR A 665 -14.94 -0.82 -21.58
CA TYR A 665 -14.18 -1.96 -21.09
C TYR A 665 -13.41 -1.59 -19.81
N CYS A 666 -13.71 -2.31 -18.73
CA CYS A 666 -12.99 -2.23 -17.47
C CYS A 666 -12.31 -3.57 -17.20
N ALA A 667 -11.00 -3.62 -17.26
CA ALA A 667 -10.25 -4.86 -17.13
C ALA A 667 -10.55 -5.60 -15.80
N GLN A 668 -10.63 -4.89 -14.70
CA GLN A 668 -10.90 -5.49 -13.38
C GLN A 668 -12.32 -6.10 -13.30
N GLU A 669 -13.33 -5.45 -13.87
CA GLU A 669 -14.69 -5.99 -13.90
C GLU A 669 -14.77 -7.26 -14.76
N VAL A 670 -14.07 -7.25 -15.90
CA VAL A 670 -14.04 -8.40 -16.82
C VAL A 670 -13.34 -9.59 -16.15
N PHE A 671 -12.18 -9.40 -15.55
CA PHE A 671 -11.45 -10.47 -14.86
C PHE A 671 -12.22 -11.04 -13.67
N CYS A 672 -12.96 -10.21 -12.93
CA CYS A 672 -13.87 -10.70 -11.89
C CYS A 672 -14.92 -11.66 -12.46
N LYS A 673 -15.58 -11.25 -13.56
CA LYS A 673 -16.63 -12.04 -14.20
C LYS A 673 -16.08 -13.35 -14.75
N GLU A 674 -14.97 -13.29 -15.48
CA GLU A 674 -14.32 -14.47 -16.06
C GLU A 674 -13.91 -15.50 -14.99
N ALA A 675 -13.33 -15.05 -13.88
CA ALA A 675 -12.94 -15.91 -12.77
C ALA A 675 -14.15 -16.64 -12.16
N GLN A 676 -15.27 -15.94 -11.97
CA GLN A 676 -16.52 -16.54 -11.48
C GLN A 676 -17.11 -17.54 -12.47
N GLU A 677 -17.13 -17.21 -13.76
CA GLU A 677 -17.66 -18.09 -14.81
C GLU A 677 -16.84 -19.39 -14.95
N MET A 678 -15.52 -19.31 -14.81
CA MET A 678 -14.65 -20.51 -14.81
C MET A 678 -14.94 -21.44 -13.64
N SER A 679 -15.23 -20.89 -12.47
CA SER A 679 -15.60 -21.63 -11.26
C SER A 679 -16.92 -22.39 -11.45
N VAL A 680 -17.97 -21.72 -11.95
CA VAL A 680 -19.30 -22.32 -12.15
C VAL A 680 -19.29 -23.43 -13.19
N LYS A 681 -18.50 -23.28 -14.28
CA LYS A 681 -18.43 -24.31 -15.34
C LYS A 681 -17.90 -25.67 -14.82
N LYS A 682 -17.13 -25.69 -13.75
CA LYS A 682 -16.58 -26.90 -13.17
C LYS A 682 -17.55 -27.57 -12.20
N GLU A 683 -18.34 -26.79 -11.44
CA GLU A 683 -19.37 -27.35 -10.53
C GLU A 683 -20.40 -28.24 -11.26
N TYR A 684 -20.68 -27.97 -12.55
CA TYR A 684 -21.59 -28.77 -13.37
C TYR A 684 -20.97 -30.09 -13.91
N ARG A 685 -19.65 -30.31 -13.75
CA ARG A 685 -18.95 -31.47 -14.26
C ARG A 685 -18.67 -32.55 -13.22
N ASP A 686 -18.70 -32.21 -11.95
CA ASP A 686 -18.40 -33.16 -10.87
C ASP A 686 -19.70 -33.69 -10.24
N THR A 687 -20.03 -34.96 -10.54
CA THR A 687 -20.96 -35.75 -9.73
C THR A 687 -20.38 -35.87 -8.31
N ARG A 688 -21.07 -35.33 -7.32
CA ARG A 688 -20.69 -35.46 -5.91
C ARG A 688 -20.68 -36.96 -5.55
N VAL A 689 -19.51 -37.50 -5.25
CA VAL A 689 -19.36 -38.82 -4.66
C VAL A 689 -19.41 -38.62 -3.15
N PHE A 690 -20.46 -39.12 -2.50
CA PHE A 690 -20.53 -39.23 -1.05
C PHE A 690 -19.59 -40.34 -0.59
N ILE A 691 -18.53 -40.00 0.14
CA ILE A 691 -17.70 -40.96 0.85
C ILE A 691 -18.28 -41.04 2.28
N PRO A 692 -18.84 -42.20 2.72
CA PRO A 692 -19.32 -42.34 4.09
C PRO A 692 -18.14 -42.24 5.07
N GLU A 693 -18.27 -41.41 6.12
CA GLU A 693 -17.36 -41.45 7.25
C GLU A 693 -17.48 -42.81 7.93
N THR A 694 -16.44 -43.62 7.88
CA THR A 694 -16.34 -44.80 8.71
C THR A 694 -15.92 -44.40 10.12
N HIS A 695 -16.84 -44.42 11.05
CA HIS A 695 -16.50 -44.36 12.48
C HIS A 695 -15.64 -45.60 12.82
N VAL A 696 -14.37 -45.38 13.10
CA VAL A 696 -13.54 -46.36 13.79
C VAL A 696 -13.93 -46.31 15.26
N GLU A 697 -14.69 -47.27 15.74
CA GLU A 697 -14.83 -47.51 17.16
C GLU A 697 -13.44 -47.84 17.73
N MET A 698 -12.94 -46.99 18.63
CA MET A 698 -11.78 -47.32 19.44
C MET A 698 -12.22 -48.28 20.53
N GLU A 699 -11.72 -49.53 20.48
CA GLU A 699 -11.65 -50.42 21.65
C GLU A 699 -10.53 -50.01 22.60
#